data_c6bb280ddb1f5679b329d5ef1d974f81
#
_entry.id   c6bb280ddb1f5679b329d5ef1d974f81
#
_cell.length_a   1.000
_cell.length_b   1.000
_cell.length_c   1.000
_cell.angle_alpha   90.00
_cell.angle_beta   90.00
_cell.angle_gamma   90.00
#
_symmetry.space_group_name_H-M   'P 1'
#
loop_
_entity.id
_entity.type
_entity.pdbx_description
1 polymer ?
#
loop_
_entity_poly.entity_id
_entity_poly.type
_entity_poly.pdbx_seq_one_letter_code
_entity_poly.pdbx_strand_id
1 'polypeptide(L)'
;MRFNAGVSLVALAAASGITNAPAHGEEDRIEEIQVTATKRMASTQDIPVAVSALTGAALDDLDVDVFVDYLQQLPGVNAGGSGPGQSTIYIRGLASTTPNLTTAGVAGLAPNVALYLDEQPLAQPGRNLDVYAADLERVEVLAGPQGTLFGASSQAGTIRLITNKPRLNETEAITNFGIAFTKGGEMSTKVEGIINLPVTEKLAVRAVAYVDDQGGYIDNVAGTRSARESARFRPAGTMRANGVPVSAQRAGFQGTADLSDVTFLDADNSAIAEDDFNDTQYTGFRFGALYEFNADWRLTVTHARQSIESDGVFFIDPEIDDDDDLSVSRFEDDRLEDDFSNTSWTVEGRLGALDVVYSGAFTDRETDQRVDYTDYLFVGQYLPYYICDSSVSYPGEATPSGTCQPPNMFVNSTTDTTVQTHELRFNTPAENRLRLTAGGFYSDLQLDERNDYTYPGSIVADVFGSPGFSPNFPFTTGFRSDDGPFPAGVIFRNDVRRTDEQFGVFGEATFDVVPDLIAVTFGARYYDIEVDFEGSANASFCNSFQADANAFGTDISDIYNGDGQVTFRGSCDTSLHQTFDTSDTVQSIVDAIGVSEAQAGQIINAINAPDVAETSGVIFKANISITPTEDTLFYATFSEGFRPGLLNRPGGALGPDGFVVPFELETDEVINYEIGWKLDLFEGQVRFNGNAFFVDVQNLQTTIFDPSIVNLFFSANAADAEIYGVEGDFIYAPAGVEGLTFAGAFSILDTEITDVLVPTDDVIEGSELAFAPSFSANLRARYEWDAGRDMTAYIQPQIVHTGSQRSDIIEINAAEIDDWTTFGFAAGVRRDAWSVDLFLENITDTRGELANNFVFDRERVTVIRPFTAGLRLSYRY
;
A
#
# COMPACT_ATOMS: atom_id res chain seq x y z
N MET A 1 20.15 23.03 10.48
CA MET A 1 20.44 24.41 10.02
C MET A 1 19.16 24.92 9.36
N ARG A 2 18.43 25.80 10.03
CA ARG A 2 17.15 26.31 9.50
C ARG A 2 17.45 27.34 8.40
N PHE A 3 17.00 27.07 7.20
CA PHE A 3 16.97 28.05 6.11
C PHE A 3 15.56 28.67 6.03
N ASN A 4 15.41 29.92 6.42
CA ASN A 4 14.24 30.72 6.14
C ASN A 4 14.28 31.14 4.66
N ALA A 5 13.45 30.55 3.82
CA ALA A 5 13.20 31.01 2.46
C ALA A 5 12.02 31.97 2.45
N GLY A 6 12.30 33.25 2.38
CA GLY A 6 11.29 34.30 2.16
C GLY A 6 10.77 34.24 0.73
N VAL A 7 9.51 33.93 0.53
CA VAL A 7 8.81 33.96 -0.75
C VAL A 7 8.42 35.43 -1.05
N SER A 8 9.01 36.01 -2.07
CA SER A 8 8.62 37.33 -2.60
C SER A 8 7.53 37.14 -3.65
N LEU A 9 6.31 37.58 -3.34
CA LEU A 9 5.20 37.71 -4.30
C LEU A 9 5.54 38.75 -5.38
N VAL A 10 5.60 38.31 -6.62
CA VAL A 10 5.60 39.17 -7.78
C VAL A 10 4.17 39.31 -8.32
N ALA A 11 3.54 40.43 -8.09
CA ALA A 11 2.26 40.78 -8.69
C ALA A 11 2.48 41.26 -10.14
N LEU A 12 2.01 40.50 -11.13
CA LEU A 12 1.87 40.98 -12.50
C LEU A 12 0.42 41.40 -12.74
N ALA A 13 0.21 42.68 -12.98
CA ALA A 13 -1.05 43.25 -13.47
C ALA A 13 -1.08 43.20 -14.99
N ALA A 14 -2.09 42.55 -15.58
CA ALA A 14 -2.39 42.69 -17.00
C ALA A 14 -3.88 42.66 -17.31
N ALA A 15 -4.27 43.41 -18.27
CA ALA A 15 -5.57 43.99 -18.54
C ALA A 15 -6.60 43.08 -19.21
N SER A 16 -7.84 43.39 -18.86
CA SER A 16 -9.15 43.02 -19.38
C SER A 16 -9.32 42.69 -20.85
N GLY A 17 -9.95 41.54 -21.10
CA GLY A 17 -10.67 41.22 -22.34
C GLY A 17 -11.94 40.43 -22.04
N ILE A 18 -13.08 41.06 -22.27
CA ILE A 18 -14.42 40.47 -22.07
C ILE A 18 -14.71 39.46 -23.18
N THR A 19 -15.08 38.25 -22.89
CA THR A 19 -15.76 37.35 -23.80
C THR A 19 -16.95 36.64 -23.13
N ASN A 20 -18.06 36.61 -23.87
CA ASN A 20 -19.39 36.21 -23.50
C ASN A 20 -19.49 34.77 -22.96
N ALA A 21 -20.17 34.60 -21.84
CA ALA A 21 -20.72 33.33 -21.38
C ALA A 21 -21.85 32.82 -22.30
N PRO A 22 -21.90 31.53 -22.61
CA PRO A 22 -23.08 30.98 -23.26
C PRO A 22 -24.22 30.82 -22.25
N ALA A 23 -25.41 31.07 -22.74
CA ALA A 23 -26.65 31.04 -22.00
C ALA A 23 -27.01 29.59 -21.63
N HIS A 24 -27.38 29.36 -20.38
CA HIS A 24 -28.00 28.12 -19.89
C HIS A 24 -29.33 27.86 -20.59
N GLY A 25 -29.48 26.64 -21.05
CA GLY A 25 -30.69 26.12 -21.67
C GLY A 25 -30.44 24.73 -22.22
N GLU A 26 -30.11 23.79 -21.39
CA GLU A 26 -30.20 22.36 -21.65
C GLU A 26 -30.54 21.62 -20.35
N GLU A 27 -31.49 20.68 -20.47
CA GLU A 27 -32.20 19.95 -19.43
C GLU A 27 -31.27 19.37 -18.34
N ASP A 28 -31.75 19.35 -17.09
CA ASP A 28 -31.17 18.72 -15.90
C ASP A 28 -30.87 17.21 -16.10
N ARG A 29 -29.85 16.90 -16.90
CA ARG A 29 -29.31 15.55 -17.02
C ARG A 29 -28.11 15.39 -16.09
N ILE A 30 -28.07 14.21 -15.43
CA ILE A 30 -26.88 13.77 -14.70
C ILE A 30 -25.70 13.78 -15.66
N GLU A 31 -24.61 14.42 -15.28
CA GLU A 31 -23.41 14.53 -16.11
C GLU A 31 -22.89 13.15 -16.52
N GLU A 32 -22.53 13.00 -17.78
CA GLU A 32 -21.97 11.78 -18.32
C GLU A 32 -20.47 11.74 -18.06
N ILE A 33 -20.02 10.79 -17.24
CA ILE A 33 -18.60 10.66 -16.89
C ILE A 33 -17.92 9.80 -17.95
N GLN A 34 -16.91 10.39 -18.63
CA GLN A 34 -16.04 9.68 -19.56
C GLN A 34 -14.88 9.02 -18.82
N VAL A 35 -14.61 7.75 -19.10
CA VAL A 35 -13.53 6.96 -18.51
C VAL A 35 -12.69 6.26 -19.57
N THR A 36 -11.50 5.83 -19.18
CA THR A 36 -10.60 5.05 -20.03
C THR A 36 -10.32 3.63 -19.48
N ALA A 37 -11.25 3.14 -18.71
CA ALA A 37 -11.20 1.85 -18.00
C ALA A 37 -10.93 0.63 -18.90
N THR A 38 -11.39 0.66 -20.17
CA THR A 38 -11.13 -0.41 -21.15
C THR A 38 -10.00 -0.08 -22.12
N LYS A 39 -9.05 0.81 -21.73
CA LYS A 39 -8.00 1.34 -22.61
C LYS A 39 -8.57 2.06 -23.85
N ARG A 40 -9.85 2.45 -23.80
CA ARG A 40 -10.58 3.27 -24.76
C ARG A 40 -11.43 4.28 -24.00
N MET A 41 -11.59 5.48 -24.57
CA MET A 41 -12.52 6.47 -24.01
C MET A 41 -13.95 6.05 -24.27
N ALA A 42 -14.76 5.95 -23.23
CA ALA A 42 -16.17 5.64 -23.30
C ALA A 42 -16.92 6.18 -22.07
N SER A 43 -18.23 6.34 -22.17
CA SER A 43 -19.07 6.67 -21.01
C SER A 43 -19.06 5.55 -19.98
N THR A 44 -19.14 5.89 -18.68
CA THR A 44 -19.32 4.89 -17.62
C THR A 44 -20.58 4.06 -17.83
N GLN A 45 -21.61 4.59 -18.49
CA GLN A 45 -22.87 3.91 -18.77
C GLN A 45 -22.77 2.90 -19.94
N ASP A 46 -21.80 3.08 -20.84
CA ASP A 46 -21.64 2.26 -22.03
C ASP A 46 -20.70 1.04 -21.84
N ILE A 47 -19.92 1.03 -20.78
CA ILE A 47 -18.94 -0.05 -20.57
C ILE A 47 -19.45 -1.13 -19.63
N PRO A 48 -19.37 -2.42 -20.04
CA PRO A 48 -19.90 -3.54 -19.26
C PRO A 48 -18.87 -4.05 -18.23
N VAL A 49 -18.44 -3.17 -17.32
CA VAL A 49 -17.53 -3.45 -16.18
C VAL A 49 -17.95 -2.66 -14.95
N ALA A 50 -17.63 -3.19 -13.78
CA ALA A 50 -17.76 -2.45 -12.53
C ALA A 50 -16.71 -1.32 -12.49
N VAL A 51 -17.16 -0.09 -12.67
CA VAL A 51 -16.32 1.10 -12.61
C VAL A 51 -17.02 2.20 -11.85
N SER A 52 -16.32 2.77 -10.88
CA SER A 52 -16.70 4.00 -10.18
C SER A 52 -15.73 5.11 -10.57
N ALA A 53 -16.18 6.34 -10.68
CA ALA A 53 -15.33 7.46 -11.01
C ALA A 53 -15.70 8.69 -10.18
N LEU A 54 -14.67 9.32 -9.59
CA LEU A 54 -14.75 10.62 -8.92
C LEU A 54 -14.13 11.66 -9.84
N THR A 55 -14.91 12.64 -10.29
CA THR A 55 -14.41 13.75 -11.12
C THR A 55 -13.57 14.71 -10.29
N GLY A 56 -12.68 15.50 -10.92
CA GLY A 56 -11.89 16.53 -10.25
C GLY A 56 -12.78 17.52 -9.47
N ALA A 57 -13.94 17.87 -10.02
CA ALA A 57 -14.90 18.72 -9.30
C ALA A 57 -15.48 18.03 -8.06
N ALA A 58 -15.69 16.70 -8.10
CA ALA A 58 -16.15 15.95 -6.92
C ALA A 58 -15.04 15.83 -5.87
N LEU A 59 -13.77 15.66 -6.28
CA LEU A 59 -12.61 15.68 -5.38
C LEU A 59 -12.50 17.02 -4.68
N ASP A 60 -12.58 18.12 -5.44
CA ASP A 60 -12.59 19.49 -4.89
C ASP A 60 -13.76 19.71 -3.90
N ASP A 61 -14.97 19.27 -4.23
CA ASP A 61 -16.17 19.47 -3.41
C ASP A 61 -16.17 18.64 -2.12
N LEU A 62 -15.37 17.56 -2.07
CA LEU A 62 -15.21 16.65 -0.94
C LEU A 62 -13.94 16.94 -0.13
N ASP A 63 -13.13 17.94 -0.53
CA ASP A 63 -11.81 18.26 0.03
C ASP A 63 -10.86 17.05 0.08
N VAL A 64 -10.85 16.28 -1.02
CA VAL A 64 -10.03 15.07 -1.18
C VAL A 64 -8.66 15.46 -1.71
N ASP A 65 -7.63 15.33 -0.91
CA ASP A 65 -6.27 15.74 -1.22
C ASP A 65 -5.25 14.61 -1.18
N VAL A 66 -5.36 13.74 -0.18
CA VAL A 66 -4.41 12.65 0.05
C VAL A 66 -5.03 11.29 -0.28
N PHE A 67 -4.17 10.30 -0.32
CA PHE A 67 -4.49 8.93 -0.69
C PHE A 67 -5.70 8.36 0.10
N VAL A 68 -5.70 8.50 1.42
CA VAL A 68 -6.76 7.94 2.28
C VAL A 68 -8.10 8.61 2.02
N ASP A 69 -8.12 9.90 1.71
CA ASP A 69 -9.37 10.65 1.51
C ASP A 69 -10.18 10.10 0.32
N TYR A 70 -9.52 9.87 -0.85
CA TYR A 70 -10.28 9.35 -1.99
C TYR A 70 -10.67 7.88 -1.83
N LEU A 71 -9.94 7.09 -1.04
CA LEU A 71 -10.34 5.71 -0.75
C LEU A 71 -11.61 5.65 0.10
N GLN A 72 -11.76 6.52 1.11
CA GLN A 72 -12.96 6.58 1.94
C GLN A 72 -14.23 6.95 1.16
N GLN A 73 -14.09 7.59 0.01
CA GLN A 73 -15.22 7.91 -0.87
C GLN A 73 -15.68 6.74 -1.76
N LEU A 74 -14.98 5.61 -1.73
CA LEU A 74 -15.14 4.48 -2.64
C LEU A 74 -15.52 3.20 -1.85
N PRO A 75 -16.81 2.92 -1.60
CA PRO A 75 -17.25 1.69 -0.94
C PRO A 75 -16.72 0.44 -1.64
N GLY A 76 -16.25 -0.54 -0.86
CA GLY A 76 -15.58 -1.73 -1.37
C GLY A 76 -14.07 -1.55 -1.59
N VAL A 77 -13.55 -0.33 -1.38
CA VAL A 77 -12.10 -0.03 -1.34
C VAL A 77 -11.71 0.28 0.09
N ASN A 78 -10.71 -0.40 0.61
CA ASN A 78 -10.17 -0.19 1.95
C ASN A 78 -8.66 0.01 1.88
N ALA A 79 -8.09 0.62 2.90
CA ALA A 79 -6.64 0.72 3.07
C ALA A 79 -6.23 0.10 4.41
N GLY A 80 -5.25 -0.77 4.38
CA GLY A 80 -4.51 -1.18 5.57
C GLY A 80 -3.20 -0.40 5.64
N GLY A 81 -2.72 -0.11 6.84
CA GLY A 81 -1.44 0.59 7.02
C GLY A 81 -1.44 1.53 8.22
N SER A 82 -0.36 2.27 8.38
CA SER A 82 -0.09 3.07 9.58
C SER A 82 0.17 4.54 9.29
N GLY A 83 -0.31 5.06 8.15
CA GLY A 83 -0.23 6.50 7.85
C GLY A 83 0.28 6.83 6.44
N PRO A 84 0.60 8.09 6.19
CA PRO A 84 1.11 8.59 4.91
C PRO A 84 2.31 7.79 4.38
N GLY A 85 2.29 7.43 3.09
CA GLY A 85 3.34 6.64 2.45
C GLY A 85 3.46 5.17 2.94
N GLN A 86 2.60 4.73 3.86
CA GLN A 86 2.69 3.43 4.53
C GLN A 86 1.43 2.56 4.39
N SER A 87 0.60 2.83 3.39
CA SER A 87 -0.67 2.14 3.19
C SER A 87 -0.65 1.16 2.03
N THR A 88 -1.50 0.15 2.11
CA THR A 88 -1.79 -0.81 1.05
C THR A 88 -3.29 -0.78 0.74
N ILE A 89 -3.63 -0.87 -0.55
CA ILE A 89 -5.03 -0.82 -1.02
C ILE A 89 -5.59 -2.23 -1.12
N TYR A 90 -6.84 -2.39 -0.68
CA TYR A 90 -7.62 -3.61 -0.85
C TYR A 90 -8.95 -3.27 -1.54
N ILE A 91 -9.37 -4.13 -2.45
CA ILE A 91 -10.67 -4.04 -3.14
C ILE A 91 -11.41 -5.35 -2.93
N ARG A 92 -12.72 -5.29 -2.62
CA ARG A 92 -13.59 -6.45 -2.38
C ARG A 92 -13.10 -7.38 -1.28
N GLY A 93 -12.36 -6.85 -0.29
CA GLY A 93 -11.84 -7.64 0.82
C GLY A 93 -10.74 -8.64 0.44
N LEU A 94 -10.11 -8.53 -0.73
CA LEU A 94 -8.99 -9.39 -1.10
C LEU A 94 -7.73 -8.92 -0.35
N ALA A 95 -7.62 -9.34 0.90
CA ALA A 95 -6.49 -9.09 1.78
C ALA A 95 -6.25 -10.27 2.69
N SER A 96 -5.04 -10.43 3.19
CA SER A 96 -4.66 -11.55 4.05
C SER A 96 -4.08 -11.12 5.40
N THR A 97 -3.18 -10.16 5.42
CA THR A 97 -2.48 -9.71 6.62
C THR A 97 -2.22 -8.21 6.58
N THR A 98 -2.00 -7.62 7.75
CA THR A 98 -1.54 -6.22 7.86
C THR A 98 -0.13 -6.06 7.30
N PRO A 99 0.16 -5.03 6.51
CA PRO A 99 1.50 -4.76 6.00
C PRO A 99 2.53 -4.60 7.13
N ASN A 100 3.69 -5.24 6.98
CA ASN A 100 4.77 -5.08 7.93
C ASN A 100 5.57 -3.79 7.64
N LEU A 101 5.75 -2.94 8.63
CA LEU A 101 6.44 -1.66 8.51
C LEU A 101 7.92 -1.76 8.13
N THR A 102 8.61 -2.84 8.54
CA THR A 102 10.06 -2.96 8.46
C THR A 102 10.59 -3.92 7.41
N THR A 103 9.72 -4.69 6.76
CA THR A 103 10.12 -5.67 5.72
C THR A 103 9.25 -5.58 4.48
N ALA A 104 8.51 -4.49 4.35
CA ALA A 104 7.52 -4.31 3.29
C ALA A 104 8.13 -4.12 1.90
N GLY A 105 9.35 -3.61 1.79
CA GLY A 105 9.97 -3.33 0.50
C GLY A 105 10.34 -4.61 -0.26
N VAL A 106 11.51 -5.14 0.01
CA VAL A 106 12.09 -6.26 -0.73
C VAL A 106 11.33 -7.57 -0.56
N ALA A 107 10.98 -7.91 0.70
CA ALA A 107 10.22 -9.13 1.00
C ALA A 107 8.71 -8.93 0.86
N GLY A 108 8.27 -7.75 0.43
CA GLY A 108 6.87 -7.42 0.26
C GLY A 108 6.23 -8.19 -0.88
N LEU A 109 5.00 -8.63 -0.65
CA LEU A 109 4.18 -9.23 -1.69
C LEU A 109 3.89 -8.19 -2.78
N ALA A 110 3.73 -8.64 -4.01
CA ALA A 110 3.17 -7.79 -5.06
C ALA A 110 1.76 -7.34 -4.64
N PRO A 111 1.35 -6.09 -4.91
CA PRO A 111 0.03 -5.60 -4.50
C PRO A 111 -1.09 -6.33 -5.22
N ASN A 112 -2.26 -6.41 -4.57
CA ASN A 112 -3.49 -6.98 -5.14
C ASN A 112 -4.20 -6.01 -6.08
N VAL A 113 -3.95 -4.71 -5.90
CA VAL A 113 -4.58 -3.61 -6.64
C VAL A 113 -3.52 -2.85 -7.41
N ALA A 114 -3.69 -2.74 -8.72
CA ALA A 114 -2.81 -1.92 -9.54
C ALA A 114 -3.15 -0.43 -9.37
N LEU A 115 -2.14 0.38 -9.12
CA LEU A 115 -2.24 1.84 -9.07
C LEU A 115 -1.62 2.43 -10.35
N TYR A 116 -2.34 3.34 -11.00
CA TYR A 116 -1.88 4.01 -12.22
C TYR A 116 -1.91 5.53 -12.06
N LEU A 117 -0.88 6.20 -12.54
CA LEU A 117 -0.91 7.63 -12.82
C LEU A 117 -0.95 7.80 -14.34
N ASP A 118 -2.10 8.24 -14.86
CA ASP A 118 -2.40 8.28 -16.30
C ASP A 118 -2.27 6.87 -16.95
N GLU A 119 -1.30 6.68 -17.83
CA GLU A 119 -1.04 5.40 -18.49
C GLU A 119 0.10 4.60 -17.81
N GLN A 120 0.62 5.07 -16.67
CA GLN A 120 1.81 4.49 -16.03
C GLN A 120 1.44 3.70 -14.79
N PRO A 121 1.79 2.40 -14.70
CA PRO A 121 1.67 1.65 -13.47
C PRO A 121 2.66 2.18 -12.43
N LEU A 122 2.18 2.39 -11.21
CA LEU A 122 2.96 2.82 -10.05
C LEU A 122 2.95 1.77 -8.92
N ALA A 123 2.31 0.62 -9.14
CA ALA A 123 2.28 -0.45 -8.17
C ALA A 123 3.70 -0.94 -7.87
N GLN A 124 4.05 -1.04 -6.59
CA GLN A 124 5.36 -1.48 -6.10
C GLN A 124 5.18 -2.54 -5.02
N PRO A 125 6.13 -3.46 -4.84
CA PRO A 125 6.09 -4.43 -3.74
C PRO A 125 6.00 -3.76 -2.38
N GLY A 126 5.20 -4.32 -1.50
CA GLY A 126 5.09 -3.96 -0.09
C GLY A 126 4.20 -2.77 0.21
N ARG A 127 4.48 -1.59 -0.31
CA ARG A 127 3.73 -0.35 0.00
C ARG A 127 3.33 0.38 -1.26
N ASN A 128 2.08 0.82 -1.33
CA ASN A 128 1.62 1.66 -2.42
C ASN A 128 2.33 3.03 -2.40
N LEU A 129 2.49 3.61 -3.56
CA LEU A 129 2.90 5.00 -3.68
C LEU A 129 1.71 5.89 -3.29
N ASP A 130 1.91 6.79 -2.36
CA ASP A 130 0.91 7.75 -1.91
C ASP A 130 0.99 9.01 -2.79
N VAL A 131 0.10 9.11 -3.77
CA VAL A 131 0.10 10.21 -4.74
C VAL A 131 -0.89 11.29 -4.32
N TYR A 132 -0.40 12.50 -4.11
CA TYR A 132 -1.23 13.66 -3.80
C TYR A 132 -2.17 14.04 -4.95
N ALA A 133 -3.44 14.32 -4.65
CA ALA A 133 -4.51 14.45 -5.64
C ALA A 133 -4.55 15.81 -6.38
N ALA A 134 -3.45 16.59 -6.42
CA ALA A 134 -3.41 17.90 -7.08
C ALA A 134 -3.75 17.82 -8.58
N ASP A 135 -4.69 18.67 -9.01
CA ASP A 135 -5.07 18.86 -10.41
C ASP A 135 -5.38 17.57 -11.16
N LEU A 136 -6.15 16.66 -10.52
CA LEU A 136 -6.68 15.48 -11.17
C LEU A 136 -7.92 15.83 -12.01
N GLU A 137 -8.04 15.21 -13.17
CA GLU A 137 -9.29 15.23 -13.96
C GLU A 137 -10.33 14.31 -13.32
N ARG A 138 -9.87 13.13 -12.85
CA ARG A 138 -10.70 12.13 -12.16
C ARG A 138 -9.87 11.01 -11.54
N VAL A 139 -10.47 10.29 -10.61
CA VAL A 139 -10.02 8.98 -10.12
C VAL A 139 -10.98 7.92 -10.67
N GLU A 140 -10.47 6.89 -11.35
CA GLU A 140 -11.23 5.74 -11.84
C GLU A 140 -10.90 4.52 -10.99
N VAL A 141 -11.90 3.78 -10.50
CA VAL A 141 -11.75 2.50 -9.81
C VAL A 141 -12.46 1.41 -10.59
N LEU A 142 -11.70 0.41 -10.99
CA LEU A 142 -12.21 -0.79 -11.63
C LEU A 142 -12.14 -1.93 -10.62
N ALA A 143 -13.28 -2.38 -10.13
CA ALA A 143 -13.37 -3.48 -9.19
C ALA A 143 -13.35 -4.85 -9.90
N GLY A 144 -12.76 -5.86 -9.23
CA GLY A 144 -12.55 -7.20 -9.76
C GLY A 144 -11.36 -7.31 -10.73
N PRO A 145 -10.99 -8.53 -11.13
CA PRO A 145 -9.77 -8.78 -11.90
C PRO A 145 -9.71 -8.04 -13.23
N GLN A 146 -8.64 -7.28 -13.43
CA GLN A 146 -8.35 -6.50 -14.63
C GLN A 146 -7.09 -7.00 -15.37
N GLY A 147 -6.58 -8.18 -15.03
CA GLY A 147 -5.31 -8.73 -15.49
C GLY A 147 -5.13 -8.74 -17.00
N THR A 148 -6.19 -8.95 -17.79
CA THR A 148 -6.08 -8.99 -19.26
C THR A 148 -5.60 -7.68 -19.87
N LEU A 149 -5.99 -6.52 -19.35
CA LEU A 149 -5.58 -5.22 -19.89
C LEU A 149 -4.51 -4.52 -19.05
N PHE A 150 -4.47 -4.77 -17.73
CA PHE A 150 -3.58 -4.07 -16.79
C PHE A 150 -2.44 -4.95 -16.26
N GLY A 151 -2.51 -6.27 -16.41
CA GLY A 151 -1.43 -7.19 -16.09
C GLY A 151 -1.43 -7.68 -14.65
N ALA A 152 -0.26 -8.04 -14.17
CA ALA A 152 -0.04 -8.50 -12.82
C ALA A 152 -0.45 -7.44 -11.77
N SER A 153 -0.68 -7.88 -10.55
CA SER A 153 -1.07 -7.00 -9.43
C SER A 153 -2.39 -6.24 -9.63
N SER A 154 -3.25 -6.70 -10.56
CA SER A 154 -4.60 -6.17 -10.76
C SER A 154 -5.69 -7.21 -10.54
N GLN A 155 -5.42 -8.18 -9.65
CA GLN A 155 -6.34 -9.29 -9.37
C GLN A 155 -7.57 -8.87 -8.56
N ALA A 156 -7.44 -7.88 -7.67
CA ALA A 156 -8.58 -7.31 -6.94
C ALA A 156 -9.20 -6.13 -7.69
N GLY A 157 -8.41 -5.45 -8.51
CA GLY A 157 -8.86 -4.27 -9.26
C GLY A 157 -7.74 -3.34 -9.67
N THR A 158 -8.13 -2.18 -10.17
CA THR A 158 -7.21 -1.13 -10.61
C THR A 158 -7.73 0.24 -10.21
N ILE A 159 -6.86 1.07 -9.63
CA ILE A 159 -7.12 2.50 -9.37
C ILE A 159 -6.29 3.31 -10.36
N ARG A 160 -6.94 4.28 -11.03
CA ARG A 160 -6.29 5.13 -12.01
C ARG A 160 -6.49 6.60 -11.64
N LEU A 161 -5.39 7.30 -11.42
CA LEU A 161 -5.34 8.73 -11.19
C LEU A 161 -5.10 9.40 -12.55
N ILE A 162 -6.09 10.08 -13.08
CA ILE A 162 -6.02 10.74 -14.38
C ILE A 162 -5.80 12.23 -14.17
N THR A 163 -4.66 12.74 -14.66
CA THR A 163 -4.28 14.15 -14.49
C THR A 163 -4.87 15.03 -15.57
N ASN A 164 -5.13 16.31 -15.26
CA ASN A 164 -5.46 17.31 -16.27
C ASN A 164 -4.28 17.51 -17.23
N LYS A 165 -4.56 17.43 -18.54
CA LYS A 165 -3.55 17.58 -19.60
C LYS A 165 -3.38 19.03 -20.04
N PRO A 166 -2.21 19.44 -20.59
CA PRO A 166 -2.06 20.76 -21.20
C PRO A 166 -3.07 20.98 -22.33
N ARG A 167 -3.68 22.16 -22.39
CA ARG A 167 -4.72 22.56 -23.36
C ARG A 167 -4.22 23.65 -24.29
N LEU A 168 -4.31 23.44 -25.62
CA LEU A 168 -3.76 24.34 -26.63
C LEU A 168 -4.53 25.68 -26.79
N ASN A 169 -5.80 25.70 -26.41
CA ASN A 169 -6.68 26.86 -26.70
C ASN A 169 -7.13 27.61 -25.44
N GLU A 170 -6.52 27.32 -24.31
CA GLU A 170 -6.96 27.82 -23.01
C GLU A 170 -5.77 28.36 -22.22
N THR A 171 -5.86 29.61 -21.74
CA THR A 171 -4.97 30.14 -20.70
C THR A 171 -5.72 30.10 -19.39
N GLU A 172 -5.20 29.34 -18.41
CA GLU A 172 -5.80 29.15 -17.10
C GLU A 172 -4.74 29.34 -16.04
N ALA A 173 -5.09 29.97 -14.94
CA ALA A 173 -4.31 29.98 -13.73
C ALA A 173 -5.25 29.81 -12.53
N ILE A 174 -4.96 28.85 -11.64
CA ILE A 174 -5.74 28.57 -10.42
C ILE A 174 -4.79 28.66 -9.24
N THR A 175 -5.26 29.24 -8.14
CA THR A 175 -4.56 29.21 -6.86
C THR A 175 -5.55 28.81 -5.78
N ASN A 176 -5.22 27.76 -5.06
CA ASN A 176 -5.98 27.26 -3.91
C ASN A 176 -5.19 27.56 -2.64
N PHE A 177 -5.88 28.00 -1.61
CA PHE A 177 -5.35 28.19 -0.27
C PHE A 177 -6.31 27.57 0.74
N GLY A 178 -5.81 26.70 1.60
CA GLY A 178 -6.56 26.01 2.65
C GLY A 178 -5.98 26.28 4.04
N ILE A 179 -6.86 26.30 5.04
CA ILE A 179 -6.50 26.27 6.45
C ILE A 179 -7.51 25.40 7.17
N ALA A 180 -7.04 24.51 8.03
CA ALA A 180 -7.89 23.62 8.82
C ALA A 180 -7.43 23.54 10.29
N PHE A 181 -8.35 23.19 11.17
CA PHE A 181 -8.15 23.04 12.60
C PHE A 181 -8.72 21.69 13.01
N THR A 182 -7.87 20.80 13.47
CA THR A 182 -8.25 19.50 14.03
C THR A 182 -8.46 19.63 15.53
N LYS A 183 -9.50 19.01 16.06
CA LYS A 183 -9.77 19.00 17.50
C LYS A 183 -8.68 18.22 18.24
N GLY A 184 -8.07 18.85 19.26
CA GLY A 184 -6.96 18.27 20.00
C GLY A 184 -5.66 18.20 19.20
N GLY A 185 -5.57 18.85 18.05
CA GLY A 185 -4.42 18.83 17.18
C GLY A 185 -3.98 20.20 16.70
N GLU A 186 -2.94 20.23 15.89
CA GLU A 186 -2.36 21.44 15.31
C GLU A 186 -3.13 21.94 14.08
N MET A 187 -2.77 23.13 13.63
CA MET A 187 -3.34 23.77 12.44
C MET A 187 -2.68 23.24 11.17
N SER A 188 -3.49 22.86 10.20
CA SER A 188 -3.04 22.49 8.85
C SER A 188 -3.15 23.66 7.86
N THR A 189 -2.24 23.73 6.88
CA THR A 189 -2.25 24.74 5.83
C THR A 189 -1.90 24.15 4.47
N LYS A 190 -2.64 24.56 3.43
CA LYS A 190 -2.44 24.11 2.06
C LYS A 190 -2.31 25.29 1.09
N VAL A 191 -1.38 25.17 0.15
CA VAL A 191 -1.24 26.09 -0.99
C VAL A 191 -0.99 25.30 -2.25
N GLU A 192 -1.82 25.53 -3.27
CA GLU A 192 -1.68 24.93 -4.59
C GLU A 192 -1.75 26.00 -5.68
N GLY A 193 -0.93 25.84 -6.72
CA GLY A 193 -0.91 26.71 -7.89
C GLY A 193 -0.90 25.88 -9.16
N ILE A 194 -1.81 26.22 -10.09
CA ILE A 194 -1.97 25.54 -11.38
C ILE A 194 -1.90 26.61 -12.47
N ILE A 195 -1.17 26.32 -13.55
CA ILE A 195 -1.13 27.19 -14.74
C ILE A 195 -1.15 26.36 -16.01
N ASN A 196 -2.01 26.74 -16.96
CA ASN A 196 -2.04 26.20 -18.32
C ASN A 196 -1.77 27.32 -19.32
N LEU A 197 -0.76 27.15 -20.16
CA LEU A 197 -0.34 28.14 -21.15
C LEU A 197 -0.23 27.52 -22.55
N PRO A 198 -1.02 27.96 -23.53
CA PRO A 198 -0.77 27.69 -24.93
C PRO A 198 0.43 28.56 -25.41
N VAL A 199 1.59 27.88 -25.58
CA VAL A 199 2.83 28.57 -26.00
C VAL A 199 2.82 28.89 -27.49
N THR A 200 2.25 27.98 -28.29
CA THR A 200 1.99 28.14 -29.74
C THR A 200 0.69 27.43 -30.09
N GLU A 201 0.24 27.55 -31.35
CA GLU A 201 -0.92 26.76 -31.85
C GLU A 201 -0.76 25.25 -31.73
N LYS A 202 0.46 24.74 -31.49
CA LYS A 202 0.81 23.30 -31.41
C LYS A 202 1.46 22.87 -30.10
N LEU A 203 1.80 23.83 -29.26
CA LEU A 203 2.49 23.55 -28.00
C LEU A 203 1.75 24.21 -26.84
N ALA A 204 1.32 23.41 -25.89
CA ALA A 204 0.83 23.88 -24.61
C ALA A 204 1.65 23.27 -23.46
N VAL A 205 1.72 24.00 -22.37
CA VAL A 205 2.34 23.53 -21.12
C VAL A 205 1.35 23.71 -19.96
N ARG A 206 1.38 22.78 -19.02
CA ARG A 206 0.66 22.84 -17.75
C ARG A 206 1.63 22.61 -16.62
N ALA A 207 1.56 23.41 -15.59
CA ALA A 207 2.37 23.25 -14.39
C ALA A 207 1.49 23.31 -13.15
N VAL A 208 1.79 22.47 -12.20
CA VAL A 208 1.15 22.37 -10.88
C VAL A 208 2.23 22.40 -9.84
N ALA A 209 2.03 23.07 -8.73
CA ALA A 209 2.90 23.01 -7.56
C ALA A 209 2.06 23.13 -6.29
N TYR A 210 2.40 22.37 -5.27
CA TYR A 210 1.66 22.34 -4.02
C TYR A 210 2.58 22.16 -2.81
N VAL A 211 2.10 22.66 -1.69
CA VAL A 211 2.58 22.37 -0.34
C VAL A 211 1.36 22.20 0.52
N ASP A 212 1.25 21.06 1.19
CA ASP A 212 0.21 20.74 2.16
C ASP A 212 0.89 20.33 3.46
N ASP A 213 0.69 21.13 4.49
CA ASP A 213 1.28 21.00 5.81
C ASP A 213 0.17 20.61 6.78
N GLN A 214 0.10 19.33 7.12
CA GLN A 214 -0.94 18.72 7.93
C GLN A 214 -0.46 18.60 9.38
N GLY A 215 -1.06 19.37 10.28
CA GLY A 215 -0.74 19.33 11.70
C GLY A 215 -1.05 17.99 12.36
N GLY A 216 -0.24 17.61 13.35
CA GLY A 216 -0.41 16.42 14.16
C GLY A 216 -1.67 16.44 15.03
N TYR A 217 -2.01 15.27 15.58
CA TYR A 217 -3.17 15.08 16.46
C TYR A 217 -3.05 13.86 17.39
N ILE A 218 -1.88 13.24 17.43
CA ILE A 218 -1.55 12.11 18.31
C ILE A 218 -0.43 12.55 19.26
N ASP A 219 -0.55 12.23 20.53
CA ASP A 219 0.42 12.58 21.56
C ASP A 219 1.39 11.44 21.84
N ASN A 220 2.68 11.71 21.83
CA ASN A 220 3.68 10.82 22.41
C ASN A 220 3.80 11.09 23.91
N VAL A 221 3.11 10.31 24.71
CA VAL A 221 3.10 10.51 26.17
C VAL A 221 4.30 9.89 26.87
N ALA A 222 4.75 10.54 27.96
CA ALA A 222 5.87 10.05 28.74
C ALA A 222 5.55 8.70 29.41
N GLY A 223 6.48 7.73 29.26
CA GLY A 223 6.35 6.39 29.79
C GLY A 223 7.69 5.72 30.04
N THR A 224 7.64 4.52 30.60
CA THR A 224 8.81 3.68 30.81
C THR A 224 8.56 2.27 30.30
N ARG A 225 9.61 1.61 29.83
CA ARG A 225 9.56 0.23 29.32
C ARG A 225 10.73 -0.58 29.88
N SER A 226 10.45 -1.79 30.36
CA SER A 226 11.46 -2.64 30.98
C SER A 226 11.71 -3.91 30.16
N ALA A 227 12.95 -4.34 30.04
CA ALA A 227 13.28 -5.64 29.43
C ALA A 227 12.64 -6.84 30.17
N ARG A 228 12.14 -6.65 31.39
CA ARG A 228 11.40 -7.66 32.15
C ARG A 228 10.09 -8.07 31.46
N GLU A 229 9.51 -7.17 30.65
CA GLU A 229 8.28 -7.38 29.87
C GLU A 229 8.50 -8.26 28.64
N SER A 230 9.76 -8.59 28.31
CA SER A 230 10.09 -9.40 27.15
C SER A 230 9.36 -10.74 27.12
N ALA A 231 8.92 -11.13 25.92
CA ALA A 231 8.38 -12.45 25.63
C ALA A 231 9.21 -13.61 26.19
N ARG A 232 10.55 -13.42 26.28
CA ARG A 232 11.48 -14.41 26.87
C ARG A 232 11.13 -14.83 28.29
N PHE A 233 10.62 -13.90 29.11
CA PHE A 233 10.30 -14.13 30.51
C PHE A 233 8.81 -14.40 30.75
N ARG A 234 8.00 -14.48 29.70
CA ARG A 234 6.55 -14.60 29.78
C ARG A 234 6.12 -16.06 29.91
N PRO A 235 5.43 -16.46 31.02
CA PRO A 235 4.96 -17.83 31.21
C PRO A 235 3.82 -18.20 30.28
N ALA A 236 3.65 -19.50 30.01
CA ALA A 236 2.47 -20.04 29.38
C ALA A 236 1.18 -19.66 30.15
N GLY A 237 0.11 -19.36 29.42
CA GLY A 237 -1.15 -18.94 30.00
C GLY A 237 -1.26 -17.46 30.37
N THR A 238 -0.20 -16.64 30.12
CA THR A 238 -0.31 -15.19 30.19
C THR A 238 -1.30 -14.73 29.14
N MET A 239 -2.28 -13.91 29.54
CA MET A 239 -3.24 -13.34 28.58
C MET A 239 -2.58 -12.25 27.77
N ARG A 240 -2.78 -12.27 26.46
CA ARG A 240 -2.37 -11.22 25.51
C ARG A 240 -3.46 -10.15 25.46
N ALA A 241 -3.15 -8.99 24.88
CA ALA A 241 -4.10 -7.88 24.75
C ALA A 241 -5.35 -8.29 23.92
N ASN A 242 -5.17 -9.12 22.88
CA ASN A 242 -6.32 -9.66 22.11
C ASN A 242 -7.11 -10.76 22.82
N GLY A 243 -6.82 -11.05 24.10
CA GLY A 243 -7.54 -12.05 24.90
C GLY A 243 -7.11 -13.51 24.66
N VAL A 244 -6.17 -13.77 23.76
CA VAL A 244 -5.64 -15.10 23.47
C VAL A 244 -4.52 -15.43 24.46
N PRO A 245 -4.58 -16.56 25.22
CA PRO A 245 -3.52 -16.92 26.15
C PRO A 245 -2.27 -17.43 25.40
N VAL A 246 -1.09 -17.09 25.91
CA VAL A 246 0.18 -17.63 25.43
C VAL A 246 0.19 -19.14 25.57
N SER A 247 0.33 -19.87 24.48
CA SER A 247 0.41 -21.33 24.47
C SER A 247 1.70 -21.86 25.13
N ALA A 248 1.76 -23.14 25.43
CA ALA A 248 2.96 -23.75 25.97
C ALA A 248 4.13 -23.73 24.97
N GLN A 249 3.86 -23.80 23.68
CA GLN A 249 4.86 -23.74 22.61
C GLN A 249 5.43 -22.33 22.45
N ARG A 250 4.62 -21.31 22.76
CA ARG A 250 4.99 -19.88 22.66
C ARG A 250 5.42 -19.25 23.97
N ALA A 251 5.42 -20.03 25.07
CA ALA A 251 5.95 -19.57 26.35
C ALA A 251 7.43 -19.17 26.22
N GLY A 252 7.79 -18.13 26.95
CA GLY A 252 9.17 -17.63 26.94
C GLY A 252 10.18 -18.69 27.37
N PHE A 253 11.37 -18.69 26.76
CA PHE A 253 12.46 -19.62 27.09
C PHE A 253 12.83 -19.62 28.57
N GLN A 254 12.59 -18.52 29.27
CA GLN A 254 12.81 -18.35 30.71
C GLN A 254 11.52 -17.95 31.44
N GLY A 255 10.35 -18.32 30.93
CA GLY A 255 9.05 -17.97 31.52
C GLY A 255 8.82 -18.46 32.95
N THR A 256 9.65 -19.38 33.45
CA THR A 256 9.62 -19.89 34.81
C THR A 256 10.87 -19.55 35.64
N ALA A 257 11.77 -18.70 35.11
CA ALA A 257 12.98 -18.30 35.80
C ALA A 257 12.69 -17.37 37.00
N ASP A 258 13.48 -17.52 38.07
CA ASP A 258 13.45 -16.58 39.19
C ASP A 258 14.33 -15.37 38.86
N LEU A 259 13.68 -14.24 38.55
CA LEU A 259 14.34 -12.99 38.14
C LEU A 259 14.66 -12.04 39.30
N SER A 260 14.62 -12.53 40.55
CA SER A 260 14.83 -11.68 41.75
C SER A 260 16.23 -11.06 41.84
N ASP A 261 17.25 -11.72 41.27
CA ASP A 261 18.66 -11.27 41.27
C ASP A 261 19.06 -10.56 39.98
N VAL A 262 18.09 -10.26 39.07
CA VAL A 262 18.31 -9.49 37.84
C VAL A 262 17.95 -8.03 38.05
N THR A 263 18.89 -7.15 37.68
CA THR A 263 18.63 -5.71 37.62
C THR A 263 18.15 -5.33 36.24
N PHE A 264 16.93 -4.81 36.14
CA PHE A 264 16.39 -4.28 34.89
C PHE A 264 16.52 -2.76 34.89
N LEU A 265 17.13 -2.21 33.84
CA LEU A 265 17.17 -0.77 33.59
C LEU A 265 16.04 -0.44 32.61
N ASP A 266 15.28 0.62 32.94
CA ASP A 266 14.13 1.00 32.12
C ASP A 266 14.54 1.95 31.00
N ALA A 267 13.90 1.82 29.83
CA ALA A 267 13.84 2.89 28.83
C ALA A 267 12.85 3.94 29.32
N ASP A 268 13.18 5.21 29.10
CA ASP A 268 12.36 6.39 29.47
C ASP A 268 12.32 7.33 28.27
N ASN A 269 11.13 7.65 27.80
CA ASN A 269 10.91 8.50 26.64
C ASN A 269 10.59 9.97 26.96
N SER A 270 10.67 10.39 28.22
CA SER A 270 10.33 11.75 28.65
C SER A 270 11.07 12.88 27.92
N ALA A 271 12.19 12.54 27.24
CA ALA A 271 12.96 13.50 26.44
C ALA A 271 12.40 13.74 25.03
N ILE A 272 11.55 12.84 24.54
CA ILE A 272 10.92 12.88 23.23
C ILE A 272 9.38 12.83 23.32
N ALA A 273 8.83 12.91 24.54
CA ALA A 273 7.41 13.06 24.74
C ALA A 273 6.96 14.44 24.23
N GLU A 274 5.95 14.46 23.38
CA GLU A 274 5.52 15.65 22.64
C GLU A 274 4.03 15.53 22.32
N ASP A 275 3.30 16.65 22.42
CA ASP A 275 1.91 16.73 22.02
C ASP A 275 1.86 16.87 20.49
N ASP A 276 0.83 16.28 19.83
CA ASP A 276 0.56 16.42 18.40
C ASP A 276 1.74 16.02 17.49
N PHE A 277 2.52 14.99 17.84
CA PHE A 277 3.83 14.67 17.25
C PHE A 277 3.77 14.02 15.84
N ASN A 278 2.59 13.80 15.25
CA ASN A 278 2.41 13.09 13.97
C ASN A 278 2.05 14.05 12.82
N ASP A 279 2.80 15.09 12.64
CA ASP A 279 2.64 16.00 11.51
C ASP A 279 3.15 15.40 10.20
N THR A 280 2.61 15.90 9.08
CA THR A 280 2.99 15.44 7.74
C THR A 280 3.00 16.60 6.76
N GLN A 281 4.03 16.67 5.93
CA GLN A 281 4.11 17.64 4.85
C GLN A 281 4.19 16.94 3.49
N TYR A 282 3.28 17.29 2.59
CA TYR A 282 3.35 16.94 1.17
C TYR A 282 3.86 18.14 0.38
N THR A 283 4.93 17.95 -0.36
CA THR A 283 5.47 18.97 -1.27
C THR A 283 5.65 18.37 -2.65
N GLY A 284 5.19 19.05 -3.68
CA GLY A 284 5.39 18.52 -5.03
C GLY A 284 5.13 19.49 -6.14
N PHE A 285 5.52 19.03 -7.34
CA PHE A 285 5.19 19.71 -8.59
C PHE A 285 4.98 18.71 -9.72
N ARG A 286 4.18 19.12 -10.71
CA ARG A 286 4.01 18.40 -11.97
C ARG A 286 4.10 19.38 -13.13
N PHE A 287 4.92 19.06 -14.12
CA PHE A 287 5.06 19.84 -15.37
C PHE A 287 4.73 18.94 -16.55
N GLY A 288 3.75 19.35 -17.35
CA GLY A 288 3.33 18.67 -18.58
C GLY A 288 3.53 19.55 -19.80
N ALA A 289 3.90 18.93 -20.91
CA ALA A 289 3.99 19.58 -22.23
C ALA A 289 3.28 18.71 -23.27
N LEU A 290 2.35 19.29 -24.00
CA LEU A 290 1.64 18.69 -25.12
C LEU A 290 2.12 19.33 -26.42
N TYR A 291 2.56 18.51 -27.38
CA TYR A 291 2.93 18.94 -28.71
C TYR A 291 2.15 18.19 -29.79
N GLU A 292 1.41 18.91 -30.61
CA GLU A 292 0.72 18.38 -31.79
C GLU A 292 1.62 18.46 -33.02
N PHE A 293 2.12 17.32 -33.51
CA PHE A 293 2.88 17.25 -34.76
C PHE A 293 2.00 17.64 -35.94
N ASN A 294 0.79 17.09 -35.98
CA ASN A 294 -0.26 17.30 -36.96
C ASN A 294 -1.62 16.87 -36.40
N ALA A 295 -2.68 16.90 -37.20
CA ALA A 295 -4.03 16.54 -36.75
C ALA A 295 -4.19 15.07 -36.27
N ASP A 296 -3.26 14.18 -36.62
CA ASP A 296 -3.34 12.75 -36.29
C ASP A 296 -2.34 12.33 -35.20
N TRP A 297 -1.34 13.11 -34.86
CA TRP A 297 -0.27 12.72 -33.95
C TRP A 297 0.04 13.79 -32.92
N ARG A 298 0.05 13.37 -31.64
CA ARG A 298 0.44 14.19 -30.51
C ARG A 298 1.42 13.45 -29.58
N LEU A 299 2.21 14.23 -28.88
CA LEU A 299 3.11 13.78 -27.82
C LEU A 299 2.79 14.57 -26.55
N THR A 300 2.56 13.85 -25.46
CA THR A 300 2.52 14.43 -24.12
C THR A 300 3.74 13.94 -23.35
N VAL A 301 4.46 14.84 -22.69
CA VAL A 301 5.55 14.51 -21.76
C VAL A 301 5.21 15.15 -20.44
N THR A 302 5.31 14.37 -19.37
CA THR A 302 5.04 14.83 -18.00
C THR A 302 6.20 14.46 -17.10
N HIS A 303 6.59 15.38 -16.24
CA HIS A 303 7.52 15.12 -15.13
C HIS A 303 6.85 15.56 -13.84
N ALA A 304 6.76 14.65 -12.88
CA ALA A 304 6.25 14.89 -11.54
C ALA A 304 7.32 14.56 -10.50
N ARG A 305 7.35 15.35 -9.44
CA ARG A 305 8.11 15.03 -8.23
C ARG A 305 7.26 15.34 -7.02
N GLN A 306 7.31 14.47 -6.01
CA GLN A 306 6.66 14.63 -4.73
C GLN A 306 7.61 14.19 -3.63
N SER A 307 7.53 14.88 -2.50
CA SER A 307 8.14 14.50 -1.22
C SER A 307 7.06 14.43 -0.15
N ILE A 308 7.12 13.39 0.66
CA ILE A 308 6.37 13.26 1.91
C ILE A 308 7.39 13.28 3.04
N GLU A 309 7.27 14.24 3.94
CA GLU A 309 7.99 14.26 5.21
C GLU A 309 6.97 14.04 6.32
N SER A 310 7.14 13.02 7.14
CA SER A 310 6.20 12.67 8.21
C SER A 310 6.98 12.32 9.47
N ASP A 311 6.62 12.97 10.57
CA ASP A 311 7.10 12.64 11.90
C ASP A 311 6.07 11.81 12.66
N GLY A 312 6.49 11.10 13.69
CA GLY A 312 5.63 10.30 14.54
C GLY A 312 4.96 9.09 13.89
N VAL A 313 3.83 8.70 14.45
CA VAL A 313 3.01 7.56 14.01
C VAL A 313 1.53 7.94 13.92
N PHE A 314 0.75 7.21 13.09
CA PHE A 314 -0.68 7.46 12.85
C PHE A 314 -1.58 6.40 13.52
N PHE A 315 -1.04 5.71 14.51
CA PHE A 315 -1.79 4.76 15.35
C PHE A 315 -1.68 5.15 16.82
N ILE A 316 -2.68 4.75 17.57
CA ILE A 316 -2.74 4.88 19.04
C ILE A 316 -2.52 3.52 19.68
N ASP A 317 -2.22 3.54 20.98
CA ASP A 317 -2.14 2.38 21.85
C ASP A 317 -3.31 2.39 22.85
N PRO A 318 -4.34 1.56 22.65
CA PRO A 318 -5.52 1.55 23.52
C PRO A 318 -5.25 1.24 24.99
N GLU A 319 -4.10 0.65 25.33
CA GLU A 319 -3.70 0.41 26.73
C GLU A 319 -3.22 1.69 27.43
N ILE A 320 -2.87 2.74 26.68
CA ILE A 320 -2.34 4.02 27.17
C ILE A 320 -3.37 5.13 26.97
N ASP A 321 -4.18 5.02 25.93
CA ASP A 321 -5.18 6.02 25.58
C ASP A 321 -6.29 6.08 26.64
N ASP A 322 -6.22 7.11 27.49
CA ASP A 322 -7.21 7.40 28.54
C ASP A 322 -8.15 8.51 28.06
N ASP A 323 -9.42 8.21 27.86
CA ASP A 323 -10.49 9.20 27.64
C ASP A 323 -10.42 10.02 26.31
N ASP A 324 -10.11 9.40 25.17
CA ASP A 324 -10.11 10.00 23.82
C ASP A 324 -8.92 10.94 23.50
N ASP A 325 -7.82 10.89 24.23
CA ASP A 325 -6.66 11.80 24.02
C ASP A 325 -5.68 11.34 22.92
N LEU A 326 -5.99 10.30 22.13
CA LEU A 326 -5.19 9.77 21.01
C LEU A 326 -3.69 9.66 21.34
N SER A 327 -3.36 8.78 22.27
CA SER A 327 -2.02 8.70 22.85
C SER A 327 -1.27 7.42 22.42
N VAL A 328 0.04 7.54 22.37
CA VAL A 328 0.99 6.44 22.20
C VAL A 328 2.22 6.70 23.07
N SER A 329 3.02 5.67 23.33
CA SER A 329 4.32 5.83 24.03
C SER A 329 5.43 5.27 23.17
N ARG A 330 6.17 6.15 22.51
CA ARG A 330 7.31 5.82 21.62
C ARG A 330 8.61 6.17 22.33
N PHE A 331 9.61 5.29 22.26
CA PHE A 331 10.89 5.39 22.95
C PHE A 331 12.05 5.81 22.05
N GLU A 332 11.80 5.86 20.75
CA GLU A 332 12.72 6.33 19.70
C GLU A 332 11.92 7.20 18.72
N ASP A 333 12.59 8.12 18.03
CA ASP A 333 11.94 8.97 17.06
C ASP A 333 11.43 8.14 15.87
N ASP A 334 10.17 8.28 15.52
CA ASP A 334 9.59 7.77 14.29
C ASP A 334 9.57 8.88 13.23
N ARG A 335 10.02 8.57 12.00
CA ARG A 335 9.99 9.52 10.87
C ARG A 335 10.01 8.78 9.55
N LEU A 336 9.47 9.41 8.53
CA LEU A 336 9.49 8.97 7.13
C LEU A 336 9.80 10.14 6.20
N GLU A 337 10.77 9.96 5.32
CA GLU A 337 10.95 10.78 4.11
C GLU A 337 10.70 9.85 2.91
N ASP A 338 9.74 10.19 2.03
CA ASP A 338 9.36 9.41 0.84
C ASP A 338 9.36 10.34 -0.38
N ASP A 339 10.42 10.28 -1.13
CA ASP A 339 10.64 11.07 -2.33
C ASP A 339 10.38 10.23 -3.58
N PHE A 340 9.51 10.67 -4.48
CA PHE A 340 9.46 10.06 -5.78
C PHE A 340 9.49 11.06 -6.93
N SER A 341 10.00 10.62 -8.06
CA SER A 341 9.89 11.32 -9.34
C SER A 341 9.39 10.37 -10.43
N ASN A 342 8.53 10.86 -11.30
CA ASN A 342 8.04 10.13 -12.46
C ASN A 342 8.18 10.99 -13.71
N THR A 343 8.90 10.47 -14.72
CA THR A 343 8.97 11.09 -16.04
C THR A 343 8.28 10.18 -17.04
N SER A 344 7.17 10.62 -17.58
CA SER A 344 6.36 9.83 -18.52
C SER A 344 6.20 10.52 -19.86
N TRP A 345 5.99 9.73 -20.90
CA TRP A 345 5.69 10.22 -22.24
C TRP A 345 4.63 9.33 -22.89
N THR A 346 3.69 9.97 -23.57
CA THR A 346 2.64 9.29 -24.33
C THR A 346 2.60 9.85 -25.74
N VAL A 347 2.77 8.98 -26.72
CA VAL A 347 2.60 9.28 -28.14
C VAL A 347 1.29 8.66 -28.58
N GLU A 348 0.36 9.50 -28.99
CA GLU A 348 -0.94 9.06 -29.51
C GLU A 348 -1.06 9.46 -30.98
N GLY A 349 -1.63 8.58 -31.77
CA GLY A 349 -1.84 8.89 -33.17
C GLY A 349 -2.65 7.89 -33.93
N ARG A 350 -2.78 8.13 -35.22
CA ARG A 350 -3.54 7.29 -36.13
C ARG A 350 -2.68 6.76 -37.26
N LEU A 351 -2.68 5.41 -37.40
CA LEU A 351 -2.00 4.72 -38.49
C LEU A 351 -3.05 4.06 -39.40
N GLY A 352 -3.45 4.78 -40.45
CA GLY A 352 -4.57 4.35 -41.30
C GLY A 352 -5.89 4.36 -40.56
N ALA A 353 -6.46 3.19 -40.29
CA ALA A 353 -7.69 3.04 -39.53
C ALA A 353 -7.46 2.65 -38.06
N LEU A 354 -6.22 2.52 -37.63
CA LEU A 354 -5.90 2.12 -36.26
C LEU A 354 -5.47 3.34 -35.45
N ASP A 355 -6.03 3.48 -34.24
CA ASP A 355 -5.48 4.35 -33.24
C ASP A 355 -4.30 3.65 -32.56
N VAL A 356 -3.20 4.37 -32.37
CA VAL A 356 -1.94 3.85 -31.81
C VAL A 356 -1.61 4.67 -30.59
N VAL A 357 -1.29 4.00 -29.50
CA VAL A 357 -0.78 4.64 -28.27
C VAL A 357 0.52 3.93 -27.89
N TYR A 358 1.57 4.72 -27.72
CA TYR A 358 2.80 4.27 -27.08
C TYR A 358 3.04 5.11 -25.85
N SER A 359 3.12 4.47 -24.71
CA SER A 359 3.43 5.10 -23.43
C SER A 359 4.68 4.48 -22.81
N GLY A 360 5.47 5.30 -22.16
CA GLY A 360 6.62 4.86 -21.39
C GLY A 360 6.86 5.78 -20.20
N ALA A 361 7.52 5.26 -19.18
CA ALA A 361 7.92 6.03 -18.02
C ALA A 361 9.21 5.51 -17.41
N PHE A 362 9.83 6.42 -16.66
CA PHE A 362 10.87 6.14 -15.69
C PHE A 362 10.44 6.74 -14.35
N THR A 363 10.34 5.89 -13.33
CA THR A 363 10.02 6.25 -11.94
C THR A 363 11.21 5.95 -11.06
N ASP A 364 11.51 6.87 -10.16
CA ASP A 364 12.54 6.76 -9.16
C ASP A 364 11.92 7.14 -7.81
N ARG A 365 12.09 6.30 -6.79
CA ARG A 365 11.57 6.51 -5.43
C ARG A 365 12.65 6.18 -4.42
N GLU A 366 12.90 7.09 -3.50
CA GLU A 366 13.81 6.93 -2.37
C GLU A 366 13.01 7.10 -1.08
N THR A 367 13.15 6.16 -0.13
CA THR A 367 12.57 6.29 1.21
C THR A 367 13.65 6.19 2.26
N ASP A 368 13.66 7.12 3.23
CA ASP A 368 14.43 7.03 4.48
C ASP A 368 13.45 7.00 5.64
N GLN A 369 13.46 5.93 6.41
CA GLN A 369 12.54 5.73 7.51
C GLN A 369 13.29 5.35 8.77
N ARG A 370 12.92 5.95 9.89
CA ARG A 370 13.26 5.47 11.23
C ARG A 370 11.97 5.06 11.93
N VAL A 371 11.98 3.87 12.52
CA VAL A 371 10.84 3.29 13.22
C VAL A 371 11.25 2.87 14.60
N ASP A 372 10.57 3.33 15.63
CA ASP A 372 10.68 2.74 16.96
C ASP A 372 10.23 1.26 16.93
N TYR A 373 11.13 0.38 17.30
CA TYR A 373 10.92 -1.07 17.27
C TYR A 373 10.87 -1.67 18.68
N THR A 374 10.70 -0.84 19.71
CA THR A 374 10.73 -1.23 21.12
C THR A 374 9.69 -2.29 21.46
N ASP A 375 8.51 -2.25 20.84
CA ASP A 375 7.45 -3.23 21.04
C ASP A 375 7.80 -4.65 20.57
N TYR A 376 8.85 -4.83 19.75
CA TYR A 376 9.35 -6.15 19.41
C TYR A 376 9.73 -6.98 20.65
N LEU A 377 9.99 -6.34 21.78
CA LEU A 377 10.25 -7.03 23.06
C LEU A 377 9.11 -7.98 23.46
N PHE A 378 7.86 -7.69 23.08
CA PHE A 378 6.70 -8.49 23.44
C PHE A 378 6.60 -9.80 22.66
N VAL A 379 7.28 -9.93 21.51
CA VAL A 379 7.31 -11.13 20.68
C VAL A 379 8.72 -11.69 20.52
N GLY A 380 9.75 -10.83 20.52
CA GLY A 380 11.15 -11.17 20.31
C GLY A 380 11.82 -11.85 21.52
N GLN A 381 11.74 -13.16 21.63
CA GLN A 381 12.36 -13.89 22.74
C GLN A 381 13.90 -13.80 22.76
N TYR A 382 14.53 -13.39 21.65
CA TYR A 382 15.99 -13.25 21.54
C TYR A 382 16.50 -11.87 21.97
N LEU A 383 15.65 -10.86 22.16
CA LEU A 383 16.07 -9.52 22.59
C LEU A 383 17.00 -9.54 23.82
N PRO A 384 16.71 -10.28 24.92
CA PRO A 384 17.60 -10.36 26.08
C PRO A 384 19.00 -10.92 25.81
N TYR A 385 19.23 -11.64 24.71
CA TYR A 385 20.57 -12.06 24.32
C TYR A 385 21.50 -10.86 24.00
N TYR A 386 20.91 -9.80 23.51
CA TYR A 386 21.65 -8.65 23.03
C TYR A 386 21.83 -7.55 24.09
N ILE A 387 20.81 -7.35 24.92
CA ILE A 387 20.79 -6.24 25.89
C ILE A 387 20.97 -6.66 27.34
N CYS A 388 20.97 -7.96 27.65
CA CYS A 388 21.24 -8.45 29.02
C CYS A 388 22.62 -9.10 29.11
N ASP A 389 23.18 -9.07 30.30
CA ASP A 389 24.39 -9.83 30.62
C ASP A 389 24.20 -11.30 30.30
N SER A 390 25.25 -11.98 29.85
CA SER A 390 25.15 -13.40 29.47
C SER A 390 24.69 -14.31 30.62
N SER A 391 24.97 -13.92 31.89
CA SER A 391 24.46 -14.59 33.10
C SER A 391 22.93 -14.53 33.25
N VAL A 392 22.27 -13.61 32.56
CA VAL A 392 20.81 -13.53 32.48
C VAL A 392 20.28 -14.34 31.30
N SER A 393 20.86 -14.17 30.13
CA SER A 393 20.30 -14.59 28.86
C SER A 393 20.80 -15.96 28.35
N TYR A 394 21.97 -16.44 28.79
CA TYR A 394 22.58 -17.70 28.36
C TYR A 394 22.75 -18.72 29.48
N PRO A 395 22.53 -19.99 29.24
CA PRO A 395 21.53 -20.61 28.35
C PRO A 395 20.22 -20.89 29.07
N GLY A 396 19.56 -19.89 29.60
CA GLY A 396 18.27 -20.07 30.27
C GLY A 396 18.40 -20.55 31.70
N GLU A 397 19.31 -19.96 32.44
CA GLU A 397 19.48 -20.24 33.88
C GLU A 397 18.15 -20.17 34.63
N ALA A 398 17.97 -21.14 35.56
CA ALA A 398 16.77 -21.18 36.40
C ALA A 398 16.73 -19.96 37.38
N THR A 399 17.89 -19.43 37.72
CA THR A 399 18.09 -18.30 38.62
C THR A 399 19.13 -17.36 38.01
N PRO A 400 18.74 -16.62 36.94
CA PRO A 400 19.63 -15.67 36.30
C PRO A 400 19.98 -14.51 37.23
N SER A 401 21.17 -13.94 37.03
CA SER A 401 21.66 -12.76 37.79
C SER A 401 22.48 -11.89 36.89
N GLY A 402 22.41 -10.57 37.07
CA GLY A 402 23.12 -9.58 36.24
C GLY A 402 22.20 -8.43 35.86
N THR A 403 22.58 -7.70 34.81
CA THR A 403 21.88 -6.50 34.38
C THR A 403 21.31 -6.67 32.97
N CYS A 404 20.08 -6.21 32.77
CA CYS A 404 19.49 -5.96 31.47
C CYS A 404 19.46 -4.45 31.21
N GLN A 405 19.94 -4.03 30.06
CA GLN A 405 19.91 -2.65 29.60
C GLN A 405 18.50 -2.23 29.19
N PRO A 406 18.22 -0.93 29.02
CA PRO A 406 16.95 -0.45 28.49
C PRO A 406 16.60 -1.13 27.18
N PRO A 407 15.33 -1.53 26.97
CA PRO A 407 14.92 -2.29 25.79
C PRO A 407 14.57 -1.44 24.56
N ASN A 408 14.86 -0.14 24.60
CA ASN A 408 14.61 0.73 23.43
C ASN A 408 15.39 0.23 22.21
N MET A 409 14.69 0.17 21.09
CA MET A 409 15.18 -0.33 19.81
C MET A 409 14.59 0.48 18.68
N PHE A 410 15.32 0.58 17.58
CA PHE A 410 14.81 1.20 16.37
C PHE A 410 15.34 0.52 15.12
N VAL A 411 14.64 0.73 14.01
CA VAL A 411 15.09 0.34 12.68
C VAL A 411 15.32 1.59 11.85
N ASN A 412 16.50 1.70 11.25
CA ASN A 412 16.71 2.60 10.12
C ASN A 412 16.52 1.79 8.85
N SER A 413 15.61 2.23 8.01
CA SER A 413 15.27 1.60 6.72
C SER A 413 15.51 2.58 5.59
N THR A 414 16.27 2.17 4.59
CA THR A 414 16.40 2.89 3.33
C THR A 414 15.97 2.00 2.19
N THR A 415 15.20 2.54 1.26
CA THR A 415 14.75 1.83 0.08
C THR A 415 14.91 2.72 -1.14
N ASP A 416 15.64 2.22 -2.17
CA ASP A 416 15.77 2.86 -3.46
C ASP A 416 15.06 2.00 -4.52
N THR A 417 14.08 2.55 -5.20
CA THR A 417 13.30 1.84 -6.22
C THR A 417 13.35 2.58 -7.55
N THR A 418 13.75 1.89 -8.59
CA THR A 418 13.66 2.38 -9.97
C THR A 418 12.74 1.49 -10.79
N VAL A 419 11.87 2.10 -11.59
CA VAL A 419 10.95 1.37 -12.47
C VAL A 419 10.97 1.98 -13.86
N GLN A 420 11.16 1.14 -14.87
CA GLN A 420 11.02 1.51 -16.27
C GLN A 420 9.88 0.73 -16.92
N THR A 421 8.96 1.42 -17.58
CA THR A 421 7.80 0.78 -18.23
C THR A 421 7.61 1.22 -19.66
N HIS A 422 7.11 0.30 -20.50
CA HIS A 422 6.76 0.55 -21.89
C HIS A 422 5.48 -0.19 -22.27
N GLU A 423 4.52 0.48 -22.86
CA GLU A 423 3.32 -0.12 -23.46
C GLU A 423 3.12 0.39 -24.89
N LEU A 424 2.89 -0.51 -25.82
CA LEU A 424 2.45 -0.19 -27.18
C LEU A 424 1.12 -0.88 -27.44
N ARG A 425 0.08 -0.12 -27.79
CA ARG A 425 -1.23 -0.66 -28.11
C ARG A 425 -1.84 -0.08 -29.38
N PHE A 426 -2.72 -0.88 -29.95
CA PHE A 426 -3.46 -0.58 -31.18
C PHE A 426 -4.95 -0.78 -30.93
N ASN A 427 -5.77 0.17 -31.33
CA ASN A 427 -7.22 0.12 -31.26
C ASN A 427 -7.82 0.27 -32.66
N THR A 428 -8.81 -0.57 -32.99
CA THR A 428 -9.66 -0.34 -34.17
C THR A 428 -10.71 0.72 -33.81
N PRO A 429 -11.30 1.44 -34.80
CA PRO A 429 -12.36 2.42 -34.54
C PRO A 429 -13.52 1.87 -33.71
N ALA A 430 -14.06 2.70 -32.81
CA ALA A 430 -15.12 2.31 -31.88
C ALA A 430 -16.46 1.98 -32.57
N GLU A 431 -16.72 2.58 -33.75
CA GLU A 431 -17.90 2.37 -34.58
C GLU A 431 -17.89 1.04 -35.33
N ASN A 432 -16.79 0.29 -35.31
CA ASN A 432 -16.73 -1.00 -35.98
C ASN A 432 -17.55 -2.07 -35.23
N ARG A 433 -18.27 -2.91 -35.97
CA ARG A 433 -18.93 -4.08 -35.40
C ARG A 433 -18.00 -5.08 -34.70
N LEU A 434 -16.75 -5.17 -35.15
CA LEU A 434 -15.66 -5.88 -34.49
C LEU A 434 -14.63 -4.84 -34.03
N ARG A 435 -14.52 -4.67 -32.73
CA ARG A 435 -13.57 -3.76 -32.07
C ARG A 435 -12.44 -4.59 -31.47
N LEU A 436 -11.23 -4.22 -31.76
CA LEU A 436 -10.02 -4.90 -31.28
C LEU A 436 -9.14 -3.90 -30.53
N THR A 437 -8.71 -4.28 -29.36
CA THR A 437 -7.59 -3.68 -28.63
C THR A 437 -6.49 -4.74 -28.52
N ALA A 438 -5.25 -4.43 -28.87
CA ALA A 438 -4.14 -5.35 -28.73
C ALA A 438 -2.85 -4.59 -28.43
N GLY A 439 -1.97 -5.16 -27.62
CA GLY A 439 -0.73 -4.51 -27.25
C GLY A 439 0.29 -5.42 -26.63
N GLY A 440 1.45 -4.82 -26.34
CA GLY A 440 2.54 -5.43 -25.59
C GLY A 440 3.00 -4.49 -24.49
N PHE A 441 3.42 -5.07 -23.38
CA PHE A 441 3.89 -4.39 -22.19
C PHE A 441 5.23 -4.96 -21.75
N TYR A 442 6.12 -4.08 -21.26
CA TYR A 442 7.36 -4.43 -20.60
C TYR A 442 7.57 -3.55 -19.38
N SER A 443 8.06 -4.13 -18.31
CA SER A 443 8.46 -3.44 -17.10
C SER A 443 9.73 -4.06 -16.54
N ASP A 444 10.60 -3.21 -15.99
CA ASP A 444 11.82 -3.57 -15.27
C ASP A 444 11.84 -2.73 -13.99
N LEU A 445 11.79 -3.41 -12.84
CA LEU A 445 11.83 -2.81 -11.50
C LEU A 445 13.08 -3.33 -10.79
N GLN A 446 13.88 -2.40 -10.25
CA GLN A 446 14.93 -2.70 -9.30
C GLN A 446 14.62 -2.02 -7.97
N LEU A 447 14.70 -2.77 -6.88
CA LEU A 447 14.51 -2.30 -5.52
C LEU A 447 15.69 -2.73 -4.66
N ASP A 448 16.42 -1.76 -4.11
CA ASP A 448 17.49 -1.96 -3.13
C ASP A 448 16.97 -1.56 -1.75
N GLU A 449 17.06 -2.45 -0.76
CA GLU A 449 16.60 -2.19 0.61
C GLU A 449 17.69 -2.50 1.61
N ARG A 450 17.90 -1.60 2.59
CA ARG A 450 18.70 -1.86 3.78
C ARG A 450 17.93 -1.48 5.04
N ASN A 451 17.80 -2.46 5.96
CA ASN A 451 17.20 -2.27 7.27
C ASN A 451 18.21 -2.60 8.36
N ASP A 452 18.58 -1.59 9.15
CA ASP A 452 19.49 -1.71 10.28
C ASP A 452 18.71 -1.73 11.61
N TYR A 453 18.57 -2.93 12.20
CA TYR A 453 17.94 -3.12 13.51
C TYR A 453 18.94 -2.79 14.62
N THR A 454 18.73 -1.67 15.29
CA THR A 454 19.66 -1.11 16.27
C THR A 454 19.13 -1.27 17.69
N TYR A 455 19.94 -1.90 18.54
CA TYR A 455 19.68 -2.09 19.96
C TYR A 455 20.75 -1.37 20.78
N PRO A 456 20.51 -0.12 21.23
CA PRO A 456 21.54 0.66 21.95
C PRO A 456 22.11 -0.04 23.17
N GLY A 457 21.27 -0.78 23.92
CA GLY A 457 21.70 -1.56 25.08
C GLY A 457 22.73 -2.65 24.79
N SER A 458 22.82 -3.11 23.53
CA SER A 458 23.77 -4.14 23.11
C SER A 458 25.23 -3.71 23.21
N ILE A 459 25.50 -2.41 23.22
CA ILE A 459 26.88 -1.86 23.27
C ILE A 459 27.50 -2.05 24.66
N VAL A 460 26.68 -2.13 25.71
CA VAL A 460 27.12 -2.12 27.11
C VAL A 460 26.88 -3.39 27.90
N ALA A 461 25.96 -4.27 27.43
CA ALA A 461 25.68 -5.56 28.06
C ALA A 461 26.96 -6.41 28.19
N ASP A 462 27.17 -7.10 29.32
CA ASP A 462 28.34 -7.98 29.54
C ASP A 462 28.10 -9.32 28.82
N VAL A 463 28.80 -9.54 27.74
CA VAL A 463 28.73 -10.77 26.95
C VAL A 463 29.98 -11.61 27.26
N PHE A 464 29.80 -12.59 28.12
CA PHE A 464 30.88 -13.50 28.55
C PHE A 464 32.17 -12.79 29.07
N GLY A 465 32.04 -11.71 29.83
CA GLY A 465 33.16 -10.95 30.41
C GLY A 465 33.75 -9.88 29.48
N SER A 466 33.04 -9.57 28.40
CA SER A 466 33.38 -8.48 27.49
C SER A 466 32.17 -7.57 27.30
N PRO A 467 32.36 -6.23 27.27
CA PRO A 467 31.23 -5.34 27.01
C PRO A 467 30.77 -5.44 25.55
N GLY A 468 29.49 -5.71 25.40
CA GLY A 468 28.75 -5.54 24.14
C GLY A 468 28.94 -6.59 23.07
N PHE A 469 27.81 -6.84 22.36
CA PHE A 469 27.83 -7.50 21.06
C PHE A 469 28.37 -6.61 19.96
N SER A 470 28.44 -5.31 20.20
CA SER A 470 28.86 -4.31 19.22
C SER A 470 30.17 -3.65 19.60
N PRO A 471 31.07 -3.35 18.68
CA PRO A 471 30.92 -3.53 17.23
C PRO A 471 31.17 -4.99 16.82
N ASN A 472 30.25 -5.57 16.12
CA ASN A 472 30.33 -6.84 15.38
C ASN A 472 31.15 -7.95 16.01
N PHE A 473 30.56 -8.84 16.71
CA PHE A 473 31.23 -9.99 17.29
C PHE A 473 31.17 -11.18 16.30
N PRO A 474 32.33 -11.65 15.85
CA PRO A 474 33.62 -10.96 15.76
C PRO A 474 33.90 -10.31 14.38
N PHE A 475 33.20 -10.46 13.31
CA PHE A 475 33.53 -9.93 11.99
C PHE A 475 32.39 -9.95 11.00
N THR A 476 31.22 -9.60 11.43
CA THR A 476 30.07 -9.49 10.49
C THR A 476 30.28 -8.30 9.55
N THR A 477 30.14 -8.52 8.28
CA THR A 477 30.22 -7.49 7.24
C THR A 477 28.85 -7.30 6.60
N GLY A 478 28.60 -6.11 6.04
CA GLY A 478 27.55 -5.89 5.08
C GLY A 478 27.87 -6.58 3.76
N PHE A 479 26.88 -6.81 2.92
CA PHE A 479 27.10 -7.56 1.71
C PHE A 479 26.87 -6.73 0.47
N ARG A 480 25.69 -6.22 0.20
CA ARG A 480 25.39 -5.64 -1.09
C ARG A 480 25.55 -4.12 -1.15
N SER A 481 24.90 -3.41 -0.28
CA SER A 481 24.92 -1.95 -0.26
C SER A 481 26.02 -1.37 0.63
N ASP A 482 26.59 -2.18 1.51
CA ASP A 482 27.60 -1.75 2.47
C ASP A 482 28.55 -2.91 2.83
N ASP A 483 29.75 -2.91 2.28
CA ASP A 483 30.79 -3.94 2.51
C ASP A 483 31.49 -3.78 3.88
N GLY A 484 31.16 -2.74 4.63
CA GLY A 484 31.77 -2.47 5.93
C GLY A 484 31.22 -3.32 7.06
N PRO A 485 31.87 -3.27 8.24
CA PRO A 485 31.29 -3.84 9.44
C PRO A 485 30.01 -3.08 9.81
N PHE A 486 29.05 -3.76 10.45
CA PHE A 486 27.83 -3.11 10.92
C PHE A 486 28.17 -1.97 11.90
N PRO A 487 27.43 -0.86 11.88
CA PRO A 487 27.58 0.20 12.87
C PRO A 487 27.35 -0.32 14.30
N ALA A 488 27.91 0.38 15.27
CA ALA A 488 27.75 0.05 16.68
C ALA A 488 26.26 0.04 17.07
N GLY A 489 25.80 -1.04 17.71
CA GLY A 489 24.40 -1.23 18.11
C GLY A 489 23.54 -1.91 17.05
N VAL A 490 23.97 -1.99 15.81
CA VAL A 490 23.26 -2.75 14.78
C VAL A 490 23.44 -4.24 15.03
N ILE A 491 22.33 -4.90 15.34
CA ILE A 491 22.29 -6.32 15.71
C ILE A 491 21.89 -7.20 14.53
N PHE A 492 21.04 -6.69 13.65
CA PHE A 492 20.60 -7.39 12.49
C PHE A 492 20.49 -6.42 11.30
N ARG A 493 20.83 -6.88 10.11
CA ARG A 493 20.73 -6.12 8.87
C ARG A 493 20.08 -6.97 7.79
N ASN A 494 19.07 -6.41 7.13
CA ASN A 494 18.71 -6.78 5.76
C ASN A 494 19.48 -5.86 4.82
N ASP A 495 20.09 -6.43 3.79
CA ASP A 495 20.83 -5.72 2.75
C ASP A 495 20.62 -6.49 1.45
N VAL A 496 19.59 -6.14 0.71
CA VAL A 496 18.99 -6.98 -0.33
C VAL A 496 18.61 -6.15 -1.56
N ARG A 497 18.70 -6.78 -2.72
CA ARG A 497 18.16 -6.28 -3.99
C ARG A 497 17.12 -7.25 -4.51
N ARG A 498 16.03 -6.69 -5.01
CA ARG A 498 15.01 -7.38 -5.78
C ARG A 498 14.95 -6.78 -7.18
N THR A 499 14.85 -7.63 -8.21
CA THR A 499 14.61 -7.23 -9.58
C THR A 499 13.39 -7.96 -10.10
N ASP A 500 12.39 -7.23 -10.59
CA ASP A 500 11.17 -7.80 -11.18
C ASP A 500 11.13 -7.41 -12.66
N GLU A 501 11.36 -8.37 -13.56
CA GLU A 501 11.17 -8.18 -14.99
C GLU A 501 9.82 -8.75 -15.44
N GLN A 502 9.05 -7.96 -16.16
CA GLN A 502 7.74 -8.37 -16.67
C GLN A 502 7.60 -8.11 -18.16
N PHE A 503 7.17 -9.14 -18.89
CA PHE A 503 6.74 -9.04 -20.28
C PHE A 503 5.30 -9.52 -20.43
N GLY A 504 4.49 -8.84 -21.25
CA GLY A 504 3.11 -9.26 -21.52
C GLY A 504 2.66 -8.91 -22.92
N VAL A 505 1.84 -9.78 -23.50
CA VAL A 505 1.12 -9.52 -24.75
C VAL A 505 -0.35 -9.74 -24.51
N PHE A 506 -1.19 -8.76 -24.84
CA PHE A 506 -2.60 -8.80 -24.57
C PHE A 506 -3.44 -8.42 -25.78
N GLY A 507 -4.68 -8.90 -25.75
CA GLY A 507 -5.68 -8.52 -26.74
C GLY A 507 -7.10 -8.74 -26.25
N GLU A 508 -7.98 -7.84 -26.63
CA GLU A 508 -9.42 -7.91 -26.38
C GLU A 508 -10.19 -7.67 -27.68
N ALA A 509 -11.17 -8.51 -27.95
CA ALA A 509 -12.06 -8.44 -29.12
C ALA A 509 -13.51 -8.33 -28.69
N THR A 510 -14.19 -7.25 -29.04
CA THR A 510 -15.63 -7.06 -28.84
C THR A 510 -16.36 -7.16 -30.18
N PHE A 511 -17.39 -8.02 -30.24
CA PHE A 511 -18.20 -8.23 -31.43
C PHE A 511 -19.67 -7.98 -31.12
N ASP A 512 -20.33 -7.08 -31.91
CA ASP A 512 -21.74 -6.83 -31.80
C ASP A 512 -22.50 -7.96 -32.53
N VAL A 513 -22.98 -8.94 -31.74
CA VAL A 513 -23.76 -10.06 -32.26
C VAL A 513 -25.06 -9.55 -32.88
N VAL A 514 -25.73 -8.66 -32.14
CA VAL A 514 -26.86 -7.87 -32.61
C VAL A 514 -26.50 -6.41 -32.39
N PRO A 515 -26.28 -5.62 -33.44
CA PRO A 515 -25.92 -4.21 -33.31
C PRO A 515 -26.85 -3.48 -32.33
N ASP A 516 -26.30 -2.66 -31.51
CA ASP A 516 -26.95 -1.81 -30.50
C ASP A 516 -27.78 -2.59 -29.44
N LEU A 517 -27.70 -3.93 -29.40
CA LEU A 517 -28.46 -4.74 -28.45
C LEU A 517 -27.58 -5.78 -27.71
N ILE A 518 -26.76 -6.56 -28.43
CA ILE A 518 -26.00 -7.65 -27.83
C ILE A 518 -24.56 -7.59 -28.32
N ALA A 519 -23.62 -7.42 -27.40
CA ALA A 519 -22.20 -7.54 -27.68
C ALA A 519 -21.57 -8.66 -26.84
N VAL A 520 -20.52 -9.28 -27.38
CA VAL A 520 -19.68 -10.24 -26.67
C VAL A 520 -18.23 -9.79 -26.76
N THR A 521 -17.53 -9.88 -25.64
CA THR A 521 -16.12 -9.55 -25.54
C THR A 521 -15.33 -10.77 -25.09
N PHE A 522 -14.17 -10.98 -25.70
CA PHE A 522 -13.21 -11.97 -25.29
C PHE A 522 -11.83 -11.32 -25.20
N GLY A 523 -11.18 -11.47 -24.07
CA GLY A 523 -9.83 -10.98 -23.80
C GLY A 523 -8.89 -12.11 -23.40
N ALA A 524 -7.62 -11.96 -23.72
CA ALA A 524 -6.54 -12.84 -23.27
C ALA A 524 -5.23 -12.05 -23.10
N ARG A 525 -4.42 -12.45 -22.11
CA ARG A 525 -3.06 -11.97 -21.90
C ARG A 525 -2.13 -13.14 -21.64
N TYR A 526 -1.04 -13.21 -22.42
CA TYR A 526 0.14 -13.95 -22.05
C TYR A 526 1.02 -13.05 -21.17
N TYR A 527 1.58 -13.62 -20.13
CA TYR A 527 2.53 -12.95 -19.24
C TYR A 527 3.73 -13.86 -18.97
N ASP A 528 4.85 -13.22 -18.66
CA ASP A 528 6.11 -13.83 -18.29
C ASP A 528 6.79 -12.87 -17.31
N ILE A 529 7.04 -13.32 -16.10
CA ILE A 529 7.54 -12.51 -15.00
C ILE A 529 8.66 -13.27 -14.31
N GLU A 530 9.78 -12.61 -14.12
CA GLU A 530 10.92 -13.11 -13.36
C GLU A 530 11.14 -12.20 -12.15
N VAL A 531 11.28 -12.80 -10.97
CA VAL A 531 11.62 -12.11 -9.72
C VAL A 531 12.93 -12.68 -9.21
N ASP A 532 13.97 -11.88 -9.26
CA ASP A 532 15.29 -12.18 -8.72
C ASP A 532 15.48 -11.51 -7.36
N PHE A 533 16.24 -12.16 -6.47
CA PHE A 533 16.42 -11.73 -5.11
C PHE A 533 17.83 -12.00 -4.61
N GLU A 534 18.63 -10.95 -4.46
CA GLU A 534 20.04 -11.04 -4.08
C GLU A 534 20.33 -10.31 -2.75
N GLY A 535 21.38 -10.70 -2.06
CA GLY A 535 21.87 -10.00 -0.86
C GLY A 535 21.86 -10.84 0.39
N SER A 536 21.65 -10.25 1.55
CA SER A 536 21.80 -10.92 2.83
C SER A 536 20.83 -10.44 3.92
N ALA A 537 20.60 -11.32 4.88
CA ALA A 537 19.91 -11.03 6.14
C ALA A 537 20.74 -11.61 7.29
N ASN A 538 21.53 -10.78 7.95
CA ASN A 538 22.56 -11.21 8.88
C ASN A 538 22.43 -10.59 10.27
N ALA A 539 22.70 -11.41 11.29
CA ALA A 539 22.92 -10.95 12.67
C ALA A 539 24.40 -10.59 12.92
N SER A 540 24.62 -9.62 13.80
CA SER A 540 25.98 -9.12 14.11
C SER A 540 26.86 -10.13 14.87
N PHE A 541 26.30 -11.18 15.45
CA PHE A 541 27.05 -12.14 16.26
C PHE A 541 27.48 -13.38 15.50
N CYS A 542 27.12 -13.56 14.25
CA CYS A 542 27.33 -14.78 13.45
C CYS A 542 27.25 -16.07 14.29
N ASN A 543 26.76 -17.14 13.75
CA ASN A 543 26.77 -18.41 14.44
C ASN A 543 28.20 -18.91 14.71
N SER A 544 28.65 -18.77 15.96
CA SER A 544 29.97 -19.29 16.36
C SER A 544 30.01 -20.82 16.50
N PHE A 545 28.85 -21.47 16.43
CA PHE A 545 28.72 -22.91 16.53
C PHE A 545 28.46 -23.51 15.15
N GLN A 546 29.36 -24.32 14.66
CA GLN A 546 29.24 -25.04 13.37
C GLN A 546 27.97 -25.91 13.25
N ALA A 547 27.25 -26.12 14.34
CA ALA A 547 26.03 -26.94 14.35
C ALA A 547 24.74 -26.16 14.07
N ASP A 548 24.81 -24.83 13.96
CA ASP A 548 23.63 -23.98 13.79
C ASP A 548 23.55 -23.46 12.36
N ALA A 549 22.91 -24.25 11.50
CA ALA A 549 22.66 -23.91 10.10
C ALA A 549 21.35 -23.11 9.94
N ASN A 550 20.98 -22.29 10.92
CA ASN A 550 19.76 -21.53 10.85
C ASN A 550 19.94 -20.20 10.06
N ALA A 551 18.81 -19.56 9.80
CA ALA A 551 18.68 -18.35 8.99
C ALA A 551 19.42 -17.10 9.54
N PHE A 552 20.05 -17.17 10.70
CA PHE A 552 20.85 -16.07 11.23
C PHE A 552 22.24 -16.04 10.59
N GLY A 553 22.43 -15.31 9.54
CA GLY A 553 23.69 -15.21 8.83
C GLY A 553 23.74 -15.99 7.53
N THR A 554 22.58 -16.28 6.96
CA THR A 554 22.47 -16.80 5.61
C THR A 554 22.68 -15.67 4.62
N ASP A 555 23.60 -15.82 3.70
CA ASP A 555 23.73 -14.98 2.53
C ASP A 555 22.69 -15.43 1.51
N ILE A 556 21.76 -14.56 1.19
CA ILE A 556 20.68 -14.88 0.24
C ILE A 556 21.25 -15.10 -1.14
N SER A 557 22.26 -14.35 -1.54
CA SER A 557 22.92 -14.54 -2.82
C SER A 557 23.61 -15.90 -2.95
N ASP A 558 24.07 -16.51 -1.85
CA ASP A 558 24.60 -17.89 -1.87
C ASP A 558 23.49 -18.94 -2.02
N ILE A 559 22.23 -18.59 -1.72
CA ILE A 559 21.09 -19.52 -1.86
C ILE A 559 20.47 -19.41 -3.25
N TYR A 560 20.33 -18.18 -3.75
CA TYR A 560 19.54 -17.88 -4.97
C TYR A 560 20.38 -17.49 -6.19
N ASN A 561 21.70 -17.69 -6.17
CA ASN A 561 22.54 -17.35 -7.31
C ASN A 561 22.52 -18.40 -8.44
N GLY A 562 21.79 -19.50 -8.27
CA GLY A 562 21.58 -20.56 -9.27
C GLY A 562 22.84 -21.29 -9.72
N ASP A 563 24.00 -21.06 -9.08
CA ASP A 563 25.26 -21.68 -9.45
C ASP A 563 25.42 -23.12 -8.87
N GLY A 564 24.45 -23.56 -8.09
CA GLY A 564 24.44 -24.86 -7.45
C GLY A 564 25.45 -24.99 -6.31
N GLN A 565 25.82 -23.87 -5.70
CA GLN A 565 26.73 -23.80 -4.58
C GLN A 565 26.10 -23.04 -3.40
N VAL A 566 26.43 -23.47 -2.19
CA VAL A 566 26.07 -22.79 -0.94
C VAL A 566 27.29 -22.68 -0.04
N THR A 567 27.63 -21.49 0.39
CA THR A 567 28.68 -21.26 1.35
C THR A 567 28.12 -21.23 2.76
N PHE A 568 28.34 -22.31 3.52
CA PHE A 568 27.95 -22.38 4.92
C PHE A 568 28.83 -21.47 5.75
N ARG A 569 28.21 -20.48 6.39
CA ARG A 569 28.86 -19.42 7.20
C ARG A 569 28.59 -19.63 8.70
N GLY A 570 28.67 -20.85 9.20
CA GLY A 570 28.46 -21.18 10.62
C GLY A 570 29.48 -20.54 11.56
N SER A 571 30.36 -19.68 11.07
CA SER A 571 31.34 -18.93 11.85
C SER A 571 31.66 -17.59 11.19
N CYS A 572 31.87 -16.55 11.99
CA CYS A 572 32.36 -15.26 11.51
C CYS A 572 33.84 -15.27 11.04
N ASP A 573 34.56 -16.34 11.33
CA ASP A 573 35.87 -16.57 10.76
C ASP A 573 35.73 -17.13 9.35
N THR A 574 35.91 -16.27 8.34
CA THR A 574 35.81 -16.63 6.94
C THR A 574 36.72 -17.79 6.52
N SER A 575 37.80 -18.06 7.29
CA SER A 575 38.68 -19.22 7.06
C SER A 575 38.01 -20.56 7.40
N LEU A 576 36.89 -20.55 8.13
CA LEU A 576 36.07 -21.71 8.51
C LEU A 576 34.83 -21.88 7.63
N HIS A 577 34.59 -20.97 6.71
CA HIS A 577 33.49 -21.12 5.74
C HIS A 577 33.79 -22.32 4.84
N GLN A 578 32.73 -23.09 4.53
CA GLN A 578 32.79 -24.23 3.65
C GLN A 578 31.72 -24.10 2.57
N THR A 579 32.14 -24.19 1.32
CA THR A 579 31.25 -24.19 0.17
C THR A 579 30.92 -25.64 -0.17
N PHE A 580 29.64 -25.91 -0.35
CA PHE A 580 29.09 -27.17 -0.79
C PHE A 580 28.43 -26.99 -2.17
N ASP A 581 28.44 -28.02 -2.99
CA ASP A 581 27.88 -27.99 -4.36
C ASP A 581 27.02 -29.22 -4.65
N THR A 582 26.50 -29.30 -5.86
CA THR A 582 25.64 -30.38 -6.32
C THR A 582 26.30 -31.79 -6.28
N SER A 583 27.61 -31.88 -6.06
CA SER A 583 28.33 -33.14 -5.85
C SER A 583 28.30 -33.64 -4.41
N ASP A 584 27.88 -32.78 -3.48
CA ASP A 584 27.79 -33.12 -2.06
C ASP A 584 26.54 -33.94 -1.74
N THR A 585 26.63 -34.65 -0.66
CA THR A 585 25.55 -35.47 -0.09
C THR A 585 25.28 -35.07 1.36
N VAL A 586 24.12 -35.37 1.88
CA VAL A 586 23.80 -35.19 3.31
C VAL A 586 24.95 -35.70 4.19
N GLN A 587 25.47 -36.90 3.90
CA GLN A 587 26.54 -37.48 4.71
C GLN A 587 27.87 -36.73 4.58
N SER A 588 28.24 -36.25 3.37
CA SER A 588 29.48 -35.46 3.21
C SER A 588 29.45 -34.15 3.99
N ILE A 589 28.28 -33.50 4.02
CA ILE A 589 28.07 -32.26 4.77
C ILE A 589 28.14 -32.52 6.29
N VAL A 590 27.43 -33.57 6.77
CA VAL A 590 27.50 -33.97 8.18
C VAL A 590 28.95 -34.26 8.61
N ASP A 591 29.71 -34.98 7.78
CA ASP A 591 31.11 -35.34 8.06
C ASP A 591 32.03 -34.09 8.02
N ALA A 592 31.70 -33.10 7.20
CA ALA A 592 32.52 -31.91 7.01
C ALA A 592 32.35 -30.86 8.14
N ILE A 593 31.10 -30.61 8.56
CA ILE A 593 30.78 -29.50 9.49
C ILE A 593 30.10 -29.98 10.79
N GLY A 594 29.79 -31.26 10.93
CA GLY A 594 29.24 -31.83 12.18
C GLY A 594 27.81 -31.48 12.50
N VAL A 595 27.02 -31.02 11.52
CA VAL A 595 25.60 -30.73 11.65
C VAL A 595 24.74 -32.00 11.67
N SER A 596 23.46 -31.91 12.04
CA SER A 596 22.50 -33.00 11.92
C SER A 596 22.19 -33.35 10.48
N GLU A 597 21.69 -34.56 10.21
CA GLU A 597 21.23 -34.96 8.87
C GLU A 597 20.12 -34.03 8.35
N ALA A 598 19.24 -33.52 9.22
CA ALA A 598 18.18 -32.60 8.87
C ALA A 598 18.77 -31.25 8.39
N GLN A 599 19.74 -30.71 9.14
CA GLN A 599 20.42 -29.45 8.77
C GLN A 599 21.25 -29.63 7.47
N ALA A 600 21.93 -30.76 7.31
CA ALA A 600 22.62 -31.06 6.06
C ALA A 600 21.64 -31.19 4.88
N GLY A 601 20.43 -31.70 5.13
CA GLY A 601 19.34 -31.74 4.15
C GLY A 601 18.89 -30.35 3.72
N GLN A 602 18.84 -29.39 4.67
CA GLN A 602 18.55 -27.97 4.33
C GLN A 602 19.60 -27.37 3.40
N ILE A 603 20.90 -27.63 3.64
CA ILE A 603 21.96 -27.16 2.77
C ILE A 603 21.82 -27.78 1.37
N ILE A 604 21.49 -29.07 1.27
CA ILE A 604 21.22 -29.70 -0.04
C ILE A 604 20.00 -29.06 -0.73
N ASN A 605 18.96 -28.74 0.02
CA ASN A 605 17.81 -28.05 -0.55
C ASN A 605 18.20 -26.64 -1.06
N ALA A 606 19.01 -25.91 -0.29
CA ALA A 606 19.52 -24.60 -0.70
C ALA A 606 20.39 -24.67 -1.96
N ILE A 607 21.26 -25.69 -2.08
CA ILE A 607 22.05 -25.94 -3.31
C ILE A 607 21.16 -26.11 -4.56
N ASN A 608 19.96 -26.66 -4.37
CA ASN A 608 18.99 -26.89 -5.45
C ASN A 608 17.87 -25.85 -5.49
N ALA A 609 17.98 -24.75 -4.72
CA ALA A 609 17.00 -23.68 -4.73
C ALA A 609 16.96 -22.99 -6.11
N PRO A 610 15.81 -22.47 -6.52
CA PRO A 610 15.73 -21.68 -7.75
C PRO A 610 16.52 -20.36 -7.61
N ASP A 611 17.12 -19.93 -8.70
CA ASP A 611 17.82 -18.64 -8.79
C ASP A 611 16.84 -17.48 -8.89
N VAL A 612 15.76 -17.70 -9.63
CA VAL A 612 14.68 -16.73 -9.84
C VAL A 612 13.33 -17.40 -9.62
N ALA A 613 12.33 -16.64 -9.19
CA ALA A 613 10.95 -17.07 -9.23
C ALA A 613 10.36 -16.72 -10.61
N GLU A 614 10.08 -17.75 -11.40
CA GLU A 614 9.51 -17.59 -12.75
C GLU A 614 7.99 -17.82 -12.71
N THR A 615 7.22 -16.85 -13.17
CA THR A 615 5.77 -16.95 -13.31
C THR A 615 5.34 -16.66 -14.73
N SER A 616 4.82 -17.65 -15.45
CA SER A 616 4.33 -17.45 -16.82
C SER A 616 3.01 -18.16 -17.07
N GLY A 617 2.14 -17.57 -17.89
CA GLY A 617 0.85 -18.16 -18.17
C GLY A 617 -0.02 -17.35 -19.12
N VAL A 618 -1.30 -17.75 -19.19
CA VAL A 618 -2.31 -17.03 -19.97
C VAL A 618 -3.56 -16.90 -19.12
N ILE A 619 -4.05 -15.68 -18.99
CA ILE A 619 -5.33 -15.37 -18.34
C ILE A 619 -6.35 -14.91 -19.35
N PHE A 620 -7.63 -15.12 -19.02
CA PHE A 620 -8.76 -14.87 -19.92
C PHE A 620 -9.79 -13.94 -19.27
N LYS A 621 -10.53 -13.28 -20.16
CA LYS A 621 -11.74 -12.53 -19.83
C LYS A 621 -12.81 -12.85 -20.88
N ALA A 622 -14.04 -13.06 -20.44
CA ALA A 622 -15.20 -13.17 -21.32
C ALA A 622 -16.35 -12.33 -20.76
N ASN A 623 -17.00 -11.58 -21.62
CA ASN A 623 -18.13 -10.74 -21.22
C ASN A 623 -19.24 -10.82 -22.26
N ILE A 624 -20.47 -10.77 -21.81
CA ILE A 624 -21.64 -10.54 -22.64
C ILE A 624 -22.40 -9.34 -22.10
N SER A 625 -22.74 -8.41 -22.96
CA SER A 625 -23.59 -7.25 -22.63
C SER A 625 -24.84 -7.20 -23.45
N ILE A 626 -25.93 -6.73 -22.83
CA ILE A 626 -27.24 -6.56 -23.44
C ILE A 626 -27.69 -5.13 -23.12
N THR A 627 -28.02 -4.35 -24.18
CA THR A 627 -28.46 -2.96 -24.10
C THR A 627 -29.86 -2.83 -24.67
N PRO A 628 -30.91 -3.16 -23.90
CA PRO A 628 -32.29 -3.15 -24.40
C PRO A 628 -32.79 -1.77 -24.82
N THR A 629 -32.28 -0.71 -24.20
CA THR A 629 -32.51 0.69 -24.51
C THR A 629 -31.21 1.47 -24.34
N GLU A 630 -31.14 2.71 -24.84
CA GLU A 630 -30.00 3.60 -24.65
C GLU A 630 -29.72 3.88 -23.15
N ASP A 631 -30.71 3.78 -22.28
CA ASP A 631 -30.66 4.04 -20.85
C ASP A 631 -30.40 2.79 -19.98
N THR A 632 -30.19 1.62 -20.59
CA THR A 632 -30.17 0.34 -19.85
C THR A 632 -29.13 -0.61 -20.40
N LEU A 633 -28.15 -1.00 -19.59
CA LEU A 633 -27.18 -2.02 -19.89
C LEU A 633 -27.15 -3.08 -18.78
N PHE A 634 -27.20 -4.35 -19.18
CA PHE A 634 -26.92 -5.51 -18.33
C PHE A 634 -25.72 -6.26 -18.88
N TYR A 635 -24.89 -6.83 -17.99
CA TYR A 635 -23.76 -7.62 -18.42
C TYR A 635 -23.48 -8.81 -17.51
N ALA A 636 -22.76 -9.79 -18.04
CA ALA A 636 -22.15 -10.86 -17.25
C ALA A 636 -20.69 -11.02 -17.68
N THR A 637 -19.80 -11.13 -16.69
CA THR A 637 -18.36 -11.21 -16.87
C THR A 637 -17.80 -12.45 -16.18
N PHE A 638 -16.87 -13.10 -16.85
CA PHE A 638 -15.88 -14.01 -16.31
C PHE A 638 -14.52 -13.34 -16.48
N SER A 639 -13.71 -13.26 -15.44
CA SER A 639 -12.36 -12.70 -15.53
C SER A 639 -11.41 -13.38 -14.57
N GLU A 640 -10.17 -13.50 -15.00
CA GLU A 640 -9.05 -14.06 -14.23
C GLU A 640 -8.05 -12.96 -13.89
N GLY A 641 -7.42 -13.09 -12.73
CA GLY A 641 -6.33 -12.25 -12.26
C GLY A 641 -5.31 -13.09 -11.51
N PHE A 642 -4.12 -12.55 -11.32
CA PHE A 642 -3.04 -13.26 -10.63
C PHE A 642 -2.08 -12.27 -9.98
N ARG A 643 -1.34 -12.77 -8.99
CA ARG A 643 -0.17 -12.12 -8.40
C ARG A 643 1.02 -13.08 -8.55
N PRO A 644 2.20 -12.60 -9.01
CA PRO A 644 3.34 -13.47 -9.26
C PRO A 644 3.88 -14.07 -7.96
N GLY A 645 4.56 -15.19 -8.08
CA GLY A 645 5.38 -15.76 -7.03
C GLY A 645 6.58 -14.89 -6.71
N LEU A 646 7.23 -15.18 -5.60
CA LEU A 646 8.48 -14.52 -5.18
C LEU A 646 9.37 -15.50 -4.41
N LEU A 647 10.64 -15.13 -4.23
CA LEU A 647 11.58 -15.89 -3.41
C LEU A 647 11.45 -15.53 -1.93
N ASN A 648 11.58 -16.53 -1.05
CA ASN A 648 11.50 -16.37 0.40
C ASN A 648 12.87 -16.20 1.04
N ARG A 649 13.08 -15.11 1.78
CA ARG A 649 14.32 -14.89 2.53
C ARG A 649 14.70 -16.04 3.49
N PRO A 650 13.78 -16.61 4.34
CA PRO A 650 14.09 -17.74 5.19
C PRO A 650 13.83 -19.09 4.52
N GLY A 651 13.82 -19.18 3.19
CA GLY A 651 13.57 -20.41 2.45
C GLY A 651 14.43 -21.59 2.95
N GLY A 652 13.83 -22.76 3.06
CA GLY A 652 14.47 -23.96 3.60
C GLY A 652 14.48 -24.07 5.12
N ALA A 653 14.01 -23.07 5.87
CA ALA A 653 13.88 -23.15 7.32
C ALA A 653 12.87 -24.25 7.72
N LEU A 654 13.21 -25.03 8.76
CA LEU A 654 12.36 -26.13 9.24
C LEU A 654 11.35 -25.63 10.26
N GLY A 655 10.08 -25.88 9.99
CA GLY A 655 8.97 -25.70 10.91
C GLY A 655 8.49 -27.00 11.54
N PRO A 656 7.34 -26.96 12.24
CA PRO A 656 6.74 -28.15 12.88
C PRO A 656 6.25 -29.17 11.84
N ASP A 657 6.09 -30.42 12.27
CA ASP A 657 5.52 -31.55 11.51
C ASP A 657 6.18 -31.81 10.12
N GLY A 658 7.43 -31.34 9.95
CA GLY A 658 8.19 -31.54 8.73
C GLY A 658 7.92 -30.45 7.67
N PHE A 659 7.22 -29.40 8.04
CA PHE A 659 7.08 -28.23 7.19
C PHE A 659 8.46 -27.59 6.90
N VAL A 660 8.65 -27.16 5.68
CA VAL A 660 9.84 -26.42 5.25
C VAL A 660 9.32 -25.12 4.63
N VAL A 661 9.81 -23.99 5.12
CA VAL A 661 9.49 -22.70 4.50
C VAL A 661 9.87 -22.78 3.02
N PRO A 662 8.96 -22.53 2.08
CA PRO A 662 9.26 -22.65 0.66
C PRO A 662 10.34 -21.64 0.24
N PHE A 663 11.24 -22.04 -0.65
CA PHE A 663 12.18 -21.09 -1.26
C PHE A 663 11.48 -20.11 -2.19
N GLU A 664 10.46 -20.58 -2.90
CA GLU A 664 9.66 -19.86 -3.88
C GLU A 664 8.17 -20.00 -3.53
N LEU A 665 7.41 -18.91 -3.67
CA LEU A 665 5.96 -18.93 -3.59
C LEU A 665 5.36 -19.24 -4.95
N GLU A 666 4.28 -20.01 -4.93
CA GLU A 666 3.43 -20.17 -6.10
C GLU A 666 2.61 -18.89 -6.38
N THR A 667 2.22 -18.71 -7.64
CA THR A 667 1.26 -17.68 -8.04
C THR A 667 -0.04 -17.82 -7.26
N ASP A 668 -0.58 -16.73 -6.73
CA ASP A 668 -1.99 -16.76 -6.33
C ASP A 668 -2.90 -16.37 -7.51
N GLU A 669 -4.04 -17.02 -7.62
CA GLU A 669 -4.96 -16.89 -8.74
C GLU A 669 -6.35 -16.49 -8.25
N VAL A 670 -7.00 -15.63 -9.02
CA VAL A 670 -8.35 -15.14 -8.74
C VAL A 670 -9.23 -15.35 -9.94
N ILE A 671 -10.37 -16.00 -9.73
CA ILE A 671 -11.41 -16.20 -10.72
C ILE A 671 -12.67 -15.47 -10.28
N ASN A 672 -13.16 -14.55 -11.11
CA ASN A 672 -14.35 -13.74 -10.84
C ASN A 672 -15.49 -14.04 -11.78
N TYR A 673 -16.69 -14.22 -11.23
CA TYR A 673 -17.97 -14.31 -11.94
C TYR A 673 -18.84 -13.15 -11.49
N GLU A 674 -19.26 -12.30 -12.40
CA GLU A 674 -19.99 -11.07 -12.11
C GLU A 674 -21.19 -10.90 -13.03
N ILE A 675 -22.30 -10.44 -12.48
CA ILE A 675 -23.43 -9.91 -13.22
C ILE A 675 -23.68 -8.46 -12.79
N GLY A 676 -23.88 -7.56 -13.75
CA GLY A 676 -24.04 -6.15 -13.42
C GLY A 676 -25.09 -5.46 -14.29
N TRP A 677 -25.44 -4.26 -13.84
CA TRP A 677 -26.41 -3.40 -14.48
C TRP A 677 -25.97 -1.93 -14.43
N LYS A 678 -26.37 -1.18 -15.46
CA LYS A 678 -26.24 0.28 -15.53
C LYS A 678 -27.56 0.83 -16.05
N LEU A 679 -28.18 1.69 -15.24
CA LEU A 679 -29.55 2.12 -15.44
C LEU A 679 -29.64 3.63 -15.29
N ASP A 680 -30.12 4.31 -16.34
CA ASP A 680 -30.59 5.68 -16.27
C ASP A 680 -32.15 5.63 -16.30
N LEU A 681 -32.79 6.01 -15.20
CA LEU A 681 -34.21 5.85 -14.94
C LEU A 681 -34.90 7.20 -14.83
N PHE A 682 -36.22 7.22 -15.05
CA PHE A 682 -37.08 8.40 -14.88
C PHE A 682 -36.61 9.60 -15.70
N GLU A 683 -36.32 9.38 -17.00
CA GLU A 683 -35.84 10.41 -17.91
C GLU A 683 -34.51 11.03 -17.52
N GLY A 684 -33.59 10.20 -16.94
CA GLY A 684 -32.26 10.60 -16.51
C GLY A 684 -32.19 11.28 -15.14
N GLN A 685 -33.27 11.22 -14.34
CA GLN A 685 -33.26 11.74 -12.98
C GLN A 685 -32.57 10.81 -11.98
N VAL A 686 -32.54 9.51 -12.24
CA VAL A 686 -31.88 8.50 -11.38
C VAL A 686 -30.91 7.70 -12.22
N ARG A 687 -29.64 7.73 -11.87
CA ARG A 687 -28.63 6.78 -12.33
C ARG A 687 -28.41 5.76 -11.24
N PHE A 688 -28.48 4.46 -11.57
CA PHE A 688 -28.20 3.38 -10.62
C PHE A 688 -27.38 2.29 -11.29
N ASN A 689 -26.13 2.17 -10.89
CA ASN A 689 -25.21 1.14 -11.33
C ASN A 689 -24.98 0.13 -10.21
N GLY A 690 -24.66 -1.10 -10.56
CA GLY A 690 -24.30 -2.09 -9.56
C GLY A 690 -23.96 -3.42 -10.19
N ASN A 691 -23.44 -4.29 -9.34
CA ASN A 691 -23.09 -5.65 -9.70
C ASN A 691 -23.26 -6.59 -8.50
N ALA A 692 -23.37 -7.89 -8.79
CA ALA A 692 -23.23 -8.97 -7.83
C ALA A 692 -22.16 -9.91 -8.35
N PHE A 693 -21.27 -10.36 -7.47
CA PHE A 693 -20.09 -11.12 -7.85
C PHE A 693 -19.82 -12.29 -6.90
N PHE A 694 -19.09 -13.25 -7.43
CA PHE A 694 -18.46 -14.35 -6.73
C PHE A 694 -17.00 -14.42 -7.17
N VAL A 695 -16.08 -14.45 -6.22
CA VAL A 695 -14.65 -14.53 -6.43
C VAL A 695 -14.11 -15.79 -5.76
N ASP A 696 -13.44 -16.63 -6.53
CA ASP A 696 -12.69 -17.80 -6.06
C ASP A 696 -11.21 -17.43 -6.03
N VAL A 697 -10.58 -17.54 -4.86
CA VAL A 697 -9.18 -17.18 -4.60
C VAL A 697 -8.43 -18.46 -4.29
N GLN A 698 -7.40 -18.78 -5.08
CA GLN A 698 -6.59 -19.97 -4.92
C GLN A 698 -5.14 -19.58 -4.58
N ASN A 699 -4.53 -20.33 -3.66
CA ASN A 699 -3.16 -20.13 -3.23
C ASN A 699 -2.88 -18.71 -2.66
N LEU A 700 -3.80 -18.13 -1.89
CA LEU A 700 -3.67 -16.78 -1.33
C LEU A 700 -2.32 -16.60 -0.64
N GLN A 701 -1.50 -15.70 -1.18
CA GLN A 701 -0.21 -15.34 -0.60
C GLN A 701 -0.40 -14.45 0.62
N THR A 702 0.31 -14.74 1.70
CA THR A 702 0.34 -13.92 2.91
C THR A 702 1.73 -13.90 3.53
N THR A 703 2.02 -12.86 4.32
CA THR A 703 3.22 -12.79 5.14
C THR A 703 2.91 -13.26 6.54
N ILE A 704 3.68 -14.23 7.01
CA ILE A 704 3.46 -14.91 8.30
C ILE A 704 4.59 -14.56 9.26
N PHE A 705 4.24 -14.20 10.50
CA PHE A 705 5.17 -14.18 11.63
C PHE A 705 4.66 -15.15 12.69
N ASP A 706 5.18 -16.35 12.70
CA ASP A 706 4.89 -17.38 13.70
C ASP A 706 6.20 -17.96 14.27
N PRO A 707 6.61 -17.52 15.49
CA PRO A 707 7.82 -18.03 16.12
C PRO A 707 7.83 -19.55 16.39
N SER A 708 6.68 -20.22 16.30
CA SER A 708 6.60 -21.69 16.39
C SER A 708 7.06 -22.38 15.10
N ILE A 709 7.05 -21.66 13.97
CA ILE A 709 7.54 -22.12 12.67
C ILE A 709 8.97 -21.63 12.50
N VAL A 710 9.16 -20.31 12.40
CA VAL A 710 10.47 -19.66 12.30
C VAL A 710 10.40 -18.26 12.91
N ASN A 711 11.44 -17.83 13.63
CA ASN A 711 11.47 -16.50 14.26
C ASN A 711 11.90 -15.41 13.26
N LEU A 712 11.32 -15.42 12.07
CA LEU A 712 11.49 -14.46 11.00
C LEU A 712 10.16 -14.34 10.26
N PHE A 713 9.92 -13.19 9.64
CA PHE A 713 8.83 -13.07 8.69
C PHE A 713 9.14 -13.87 7.42
N PHE A 714 8.18 -14.64 6.97
CA PHE A 714 8.24 -15.37 5.72
C PHE A 714 6.89 -15.27 5.01
N SER A 715 6.89 -15.49 3.72
CA SER A 715 5.68 -15.52 2.92
C SER A 715 5.31 -16.94 2.55
N ALA A 716 4.04 -17.25 2.46
CA ALA A 716 3.53 -18.55 2.03
C ALA A 716 2.20 -18.40 1.28
N ASN A 717 1.87 -19.38 0.45
CA ASN A 717 0.52 -19.58 -0.03
C ASN A 717 -0.26 -20.23 1.12
N ALA A 718 -1.01 -19.43 1.87
CA ALA A 718 -1.53 -19.82 3.18
C ALA A 718 -2.90 -20.49 3.15
N ALA A 719 -3.76 -20.09 2.20
CA ALA A 719 -5.15 -20.51 2.18
C ALA A 719 -5.77 -20.38 0.78
N ASP A 720 -6.90 -21.07 0.57
CA ASP A 720 -7.87 -20.74 -0.47
C ASP A 720 -9.05 -20.01 0.17
N ALA A 721 -9.73 -19.14 -0.59
CA ALA A 721 -10.86 -18.36 -0.06
C ALA A 721 -11.94 -18.10 -1.12
N GLU A 722 -13.14 -17.80 -0.65
CA GLU A 722 -14.26 -17.38 -1.46
C GLU A 722 -14.79 -16.01 -1.00
N ILE A 723 -15.19 -15.16 -1.96
CA ILE A 723 -15.77 -13.85 -1.68
C ILE A 723 -17.08 -13.71 -2.46
N TYR A 724 -18.13 -13.35 -1.75
CA TYR A 724 -19.43 -13.02 -2.33
C TYR A 724 -19.75 -11.55 -2.07
N GLY A 725 -20.33 -10.86 -3.03
CA GLY A 725 -20.68 -9.47 -2.77
C GLY A 725 -21.68 -8.87 -3.73
N VAL A 726 -22.20 -7.71 -3.30
CA VAL A 726 -23.02 -6.81 -4.08
C VAL A 726 -22.54 -5.39 -3.88
N GLU A 727 -22.24 -4.70 -4.96
CA GLU A 727 -21.81 -3.29 -4.96
C GLU A 727 -22.74 -2.46 -5.82
N GLY A 728 -22.88 -1.18 -5.49
CA GLY A 728 -23.64 -0.26 -6.31
C GLY A 728 -23.40 1.20 -5.96
N ASP A 729 -23.65 2.05 -6.96
CA ASP A 729 -23.66 3.50 -6.81
C ASP A 729 -24.95 4.09 -7.41
N PHE A 730 -25.37 5.22 -6.89
CA PHE A 730 -26.51 5.94 -7.42
C PHE A 730 -26.31 7.44 -7.40
N ILE A 731 -26.94 8.12 -8.35
CA ILE A 731 -27.11 9.57 -8.38
C ILE A 731 -28.60 9.83 -8.59
N TYR A 732 -29.18 10.72 -7.79
CA TYR A 732 -30.58 11.13 -7.92
C TYR A 732 -30.69 12.66 -7.97
N ALA A 733 -31.14 13.21 -9.10
CA ALA A 733 -31.39 14.62 -9.34
C ALA A 733 -32.89 14.84 -9.58
N PRO A 734 -33.72 15.16 -8.55
CA PRO A 734 -35.14 15.28 -8.67
C PRO A 734 -35.56 16.51 -9.50
N ALA A 735 -36.25 16.32 -10.60
CA ALA A 735 -36.74 17.41 -11.47
C ALA A 735 -37.63 18.47 -10.76
N GLY A 736 -38.19 18.13 -9.59
CA GLY A 736 -39.05 19.05 -8.80
C GLY A 736 -38.30 20.05 -7.92
N VAL A 737 -36.99 19.88 -7.74
CA VAL A 737 -36.14 20.73 -6.91
C VAL A 737 -34.82 20.98 -7.65
N GLU A 738 -34.76 22.08 -8.38
CA GLU A 738 -33.58 22.48 -9.14
C GLU A 738 -32.39 22.66 -8.22
N GLY A 739 -31.21 22.14 -8.63
CA GLY A 739 -29.95 22.21 -7.88
C GLY A 739 -29.83 21.19 -6.73
N LEU A 740 -30.79 20.27 -6.53
CA LEU A 740 -30.66 19.21 -5.52
C LEU A 740 -30.18 17.93 -6.18
N THR A 741 -29.10 17.36 -5.65
CA THR A 741 -28.56 16.07 -6.05
C THR A 741 -28.26 15.22 -4.83
N PHE A 742 -28.60 13.93 -4.89
CA PHE A 742 -28.13 12.91 -3.97
C PHE A 742 -27.17 11.99 -4.70
N ALA A 743 -26.06 11.64 -4.09
CA ALA A 743 -25.14 10.63 -4.59
C ALA A 743 -24.70 9.72 -3.46
N GLY A 744 -24.56 8.46 -3.75
CA GLY A 744 -24.10 7.49 -2.75
C GLY A 744 -23.65 6.20 -3.40
N ALA A 745 -22.90 5.42 -2.62
CA ALA A 745 -22.46 4.10 -3.03
C ALA A 745 -22.44 3.15 -1.83
N PHE A 746 -22.49 1.86 -2.10
CA PHE A 746 -22.46 0.83 -1.06
C PHE A 746 -21.74 -0.43 -1.53
N SER A 747 -21.19 -1.19 -0.58
CA SER A 747 -20.64 -2.53 -0.75
C SER A 747 -21.15 -3.44 0.36
N ILE A 748 -21.54 -4.65 0.01
CA ILE A 748 -21.91 -5.74 0.93
C ILE A 748 -21.02 -6.91 0.57
N LEU A 749 -20.24 -7.41 1.53
CA LEU A 749 -19.28 -8.48 1.36
C LEU A 749 -19.53 -9.62 2.35
N ASP A 750 -19.22 -10.83 1.89
CA ASP A 750 -19.14 -12.04 2.71
C ASP A 750 -17.90 -12.80 2.24
N THR A 751 -16.97 -13.10 3.14
CA THR A 751 -15.68 -13.72 2.80
C THR A 751 -15.46 -14.95 3.68
N GLU A 752 -14.88 -16.01 3.13
CA GLU A 752 -14.62 -17.25 3.88
C GLU A 752 -13.32 -17.91 3.41
N ILE A 753 -12.46 -18.31 4.34
CA ILE A 753 -11.33 -19.20 4.08
C ILE A 753 -11.87 -20.62 3.91
N THR A 754 -11.65 -21.23 2.75
CA THR A 754 -12.20 -22.55 2.41
C THR A 754 -11.25 -23.69 2.65
N ASP A 755 -9.95 -23.49 2.44
CA ASP A 755 -8.92 -24.49 2.70
C ASP A 755 -7.67 -23.83 3.30
N VAL A 756 -6.98 -24.50 4.23
CA VAL A 756 -5.74 -24.05 4.87
C VAL A 756 -4.56 -24.84 4.31
N LEU A 757 -3.58 -24.15 3.75
CA LEU A 757 -2.45 -24.74 3.01
C LEU A 757 -1.15 -24.81 3.83
N VAL A 758 -1.07 -24.10 4.97
CA VAL A 758 0.11 -24.08 5.86
C VAL A 758 -0.17 -24.81 7.17
N PRO A 759 0.84 -25.46 7.79
CA PRO A 759 0.65 -26.24 9.00
C PRO A 759 0.63 -25.37 10.27
N THR A 760 -0.26 -24.39 10.31
CA THR A 760 -0.50 -23.56 11.50
C THR A 760 -1.92 -23.74 11.99
N ASP A 761 -2.10 -23.80 13.33
CA ASP A 761 -3.41 -23.80 13.95
C ASP A 761 -4.06 -22.40 13.99
N ASP A 762 -3.33 -21.38 13.48
CA ASP A 762 -3.75 -19.98 13.57
C ASP A 762 -4.45 -19.46 12.30
N VAL A 763 -4.43 -20.19 11.19
CA VAL A 763 -5.32 -19.96 10.05
C VAL A 763 -6.49 -20.93 10.17
N ILE A 764 -7.71 -20.44 10.18
CA ILE A 764 -8.89 -21.22 10.51
C ILE A 764 -9.83 -21.30 9.30
N GLU A 765 -10.15 -22.53 8.85
CA GLU A 765 -11.19 -22.76 7.84
C GLU A 765 -12.55 -22.22 8.32
N GLY A 766 -13.24 -21.47 7.49
CA GLY A 766 -14.49 -20.79 7.80
C GLY A 766 -14.33 -19.40 8.44
N SER A 767 -13.11 -18.90 8.64
CA SER A 767 -12.89 -17.51 9.09
C SER A 767 -12.94 -16.53 7.92
N GLU A 768 -13.18 -15.25 8.25
CA GLU A 768 -13.22 -14.14 7.31
C GLU A 768 -11.82 -13.72 6.86
N LEU A 769 -11.71 -13.11 5.67
CA LEU A 769 -10.50 -12.43 5.21
C LEU A 769 -10.26 -11.13 6.00
N ALA A 770 -9.02 -10.66 6.00
CA ALA A 770 -8.66 -9.38 6.60
C ALA A 770 -9.20 -8.19 5.80
N PHE A 771 -9.44 -7.06 6.45
CA PHE A 771 -9.88 -5.79 5.83
C PHE A 771 -11.09 -5.94 4.90
N ALA A 772 -12.04 -6.81 5.26
CA ALA A 772 -13.22 -7.13 4.49
C ALA A 772 -14.51 -6.76 5.26
N PRO A 773 -14.87 -5.46 5.39
CA PRO A 773 -16.06 -5.09 6.13
C PRO A 773 -17.31 -5.65 5.44
N SER A 774 -18.20 -6.26 6.22
CA SER A 774 -19.42 -6.89 5.68
C SER A 774 -20.39 -5.88 5.05
N PHE A 775 -20.30 -4.60 5.43
CA PHE A 775 -21.08 -3.51 4.85
C PHE A 775 -20.32 -2.18 4.92
N SER A 776 -20.22 -1.49 3.78
CA SER A 776 -19.70 -0.11 3.69
C SER A 776 -20.63 0.72 2.83
N ALA A 777 -20.84 1.99 3.19
CA ALA A 777 -21.68 2.90 2.42
C ALA A 777 -21.30 4.36 2.63
N ASN A 778 -21.51 5.17 1.61
CA ASN A 778 -21.52 6.62 1.72
C ASN A 778 -22.78 7.21 1.09
N LEU A 779 -23.19 8.38 1.57
CA LEU A 779 -24.28 9.15 1.03
C LEU A 779 -23.99 10.63 1.21
N ARG A 780 -24.15 11.39 0.15
CA ARG A 780 -24.11 12.86 0.17
C ARG A 780 -25.35 13.45 -0.50
N ALA A 781 -25.79 14.60 -0.01
CA ALA A 781 -26.85 15.40 -0.61
C ALA A 781 -26.31 16.81 -0.87
N ARG A 782 -26.31 17.27 -2.11
CA ARG A 782 -25.88 18.61 -2.49
C ARG A 782 -27.08 19.43 -2.94
N TYR A 783 -27.24 20.62 -2.34
CA TYR A 783 -28.22 21.60 -2.78
C TYR A 783 -27.53 22.90 -3.18
N GLU A 784 -27.64 23.24 -4.44
CA GLU A 784 -27.03 24.41 -5.03
C GLU A 784 -28.11 25.40 -5.49
N TRP A 785 -27.91 26.69 -5.26
CA TRP A 785 -28.88 27.73 -5.66
C TRP A 785 -28.22 29.05 -6.05
N ASP A 786 -28.92 29.82 -6.85
CA ASP A 786 -28.54 31.22 -7.16
C ASP A 786 -28.71 32.09 -5.90
N ALA A 787 -27.60 32.57 -5.35
CA ALA A 787 -27.56 33.47 -4.20
C ALA A 787 -27.63 34.96 -4.59
N GLY A 788 -27.84 35.24 -5.88
CA GLY A 788 -27.93 36.57 -6.44
C GLY A 788 -26.57 37.23 -6.62
N ARG A 789 -26.51 38.31 -7.42
CA ARG A 789 -25.27 39.03 -7.77
C ARG A 789 -24.23 38.18 -8.49
N ASP A 790 -24.66 37.28 -9.33
CA ASP A 790 -23.82 36.29 -10.07
C ASP A 790 -23.04 35.36 -9.10
N MET A 791 -23.64 35.05 -7.98
CA MET A 791 -23.10 34.10 -7.00
C MET A 791 -23.95 32.83 -6.97
N THR A 792 -23.28 31.70 -6.98
CA THR A 792 -23.89 30.40 -6.68
C THR A 792 -23.46 29.95 -5.28
N ALA A 793 -24.38 29.48 -4.47
CA ALA A 793 -24.11 28.92 -3.15
C ALA A 793 -24.54 27.47 -3.07
N TYR A 794 -23.87 26.69 -2.24
CA TYR A 794 -24.25 25.30 -1.99
C TYR A 794 -24.10 24.90 -0.53
N ILE A 795 -24.80 23.83 -0.16
CA ILE A 795 -24.61 23.06 1.06
C ILE A 795 -24.54 21.58 0.71
N GLN A 796 -23.72 20.82 1.44
CA GLN A 796 -23.49 19.40 1.19
C GLN A 796 -23.25 18.63 2.49
N PRO A 797 -24.30 18.13 3.17
CA PRO A 797 -24.12 17.11 4.20
C PRO A 797 -23.71 15.78 3.59
N GLN A 798 -22.88 15.03 4.32
CA GLN A 798 -22.43 13.68 3.94
C GLN A 798 -22.37 12.75 5.16
N ILE A 799 -22.47 11.45 4.91
CA ILE A 799 -22.30 10.37 5.88
C ILE A 799 -21.47 9.27 5.22
N VAL A 800 -20.53 8.72 5.99
CA VAL A 800 -19.71 7.55 5.61
C VAL A 800 -19.83 6.53 6.74
N HIS A 801 -20.04 5.26 6.36
CA HIS A 801 -20.11 4.13 7.28
C HIS A 801 -19.22 2.99 6.77
N THR A 802 -18.42 2.42 7.66
CA THR A 802 -17.64 1.21 7.46
C THR A 802 -17.96 0.22 8.57
N GLY A 803 -18.36 -0.99 8.20
CA GLY A 803 -18.68 -2.07 9.12
C GLY A 803 -17.44 -2.65 9.80
N SER A 804 -17.66 -3.46 10.82
CA SER A 804 -16.57 -4.17 11.51
C SER A 804 -15.86 -5.13 10.55
N GLN A 805 -14.59 -5.39 10.85
CA GLN A 805 -13.70 -6.23 10.04
C GLN A 805 -12.59 -6.81 10.92
N ARG A 806 -11.80 -7.71 10.37
CA ARG A 806 -10.61 -8.27 11.04
C ARG A 806 -9.34 -7.69 10.43
N SER A 807 -8.26 -7.61 11.23
CA SER A 807 -6.98 -7.06 10.78
C SER A 807 -6.05 -8.09 10.13
N ASP A 808 -6.27 -9.39 10.35
CA ASP A 808 -5.36 -10.46 9.91
C ASP A 808 -6.11 -11.79 9.79
N ILE A 809 -5.66 -12.69 8.90
CA ILE A 809 -6.14 -14.08 8.83
C ILE A 809 -5.41 -14.99 9.83
N ILE A 810 -4.27 -14.54 10.37
CA ILE A 810 -3.51 -15.28 11.38
C ILE A 810 -4.11 -14.97 12.76
N GLU A 811 -4.83 -15.91 13.35
CA GLU A 811 -5.61 -15.71 14.58
C GLU A 811 -4.82 -15.09 15.73
N ILE A 812 -3.55 -15.48 15.88
CA ILE A 812 -2.71 -14.95 16.95
C ILE A 812 -2.33 -13.48 16.74
N ASN A 813 -2.38 -12.98 15.50
CA ASN A 813 -2.08 -11.61 15.13
C ASN A 813 -3.34 -10.79 14.84
N ALA A 814 -4.50 -11.46 14.76
CA ALA A 814 -5.76 -10.81 14.44
C ALA A 814 -6.30 -9.99 15.61
N ALA A 815 -6.83 -8.84 15.27
CA ALA A 815 -7.66 -8.01 16.14
C ALA A 815 -8.96 -7.64 15.42
N GLU A 816 -10.02 -7.43 16.20
CA GLU A 816 -11.26 -6.85 15.67
C GLU A 816 -11.02 -5.36 15.38
N ILE A 817 -11.58 -4.88 14.31
CA ILE A 817 -11.64 -3.47 13.93
C ILE A 817 -13.13 -3.09 13.98
N ASP A 818 -13.49 -2.19 14.88
CA ASP A 818 -14.87 -1.82 15.16
C ASP A 818 -15.51 -1.05 13.99
N ASP A 819 -16.84 -1.17 13.85
CA ASP A 819 -17.61 -0.38 12.90
C ASP A 819 -17.64 1.10 13.30
N TRP A 820 -17.68 1.97 12.30
CA TRP A 820 -17.78 3.39 12.55
C TRP A 820 -18.66 4.14 11.54
N THR A 821 -19.16 5.29 11.98
CA THR A 821 -19.92 6.19 11.12
C THR A 821 -19.49 7.63 11.36
N THR A 822 -19.19 8.34 10.29
CA THR A 822 -18.87 9.78 10.35
C THR A 822 -19.89 10.61 9.61
N PHE A 823 -20.03 11.85 10.07
CA PHE A 823 -20.82 12.88 9.42
C PHE A 823 -19.92 14.04 9.00
N GLY A 824 -20.07 14.49 7.77
CA GLY A 824 -19.40 15.64 7.21
C GLY A 824 -20.40 16.68 6.72
N PHE A 825 -19.93 17.90 6.54
CA PHE A 825 -20.71 18.99 5.98
C PHE A 825 -19.81 19.96 5.23
N ALA A 826 -20.17 20.28 3.98
CA ALA A 826 -19.53 21.38 3.24
C ALA A 826 -20.55 22.46 2.88
N ALA A 827 -20.10 23.70 2.78
CA ALA A 827 -20.88 24.82 2.28
C ALA A 827 -19.96 25.82 1.58
N GLY A 828 -20.38 26.33 0.44
CA GLY A 828 -19.56 27.26 -0.31
C GLY A 828 -20.34 28.30 -1.08
N VAL A 829 -19.60 29.32 -1.51
CA VAL A 829 -20.08 30.38 -2.39
C VAL A 829 -19.05 30.56 -3.52
N ARG A 830 -19.52 30.48 -4.74
CA ARG A 830 -18.73 30.68 -5.96
C ARG A 830 -19.21 31.92 -6.71
N ARG A 831 -18.29 32.69 -7.25
CA ARG A 831 -18.59 33.82 -8.12
C ARG A 831 -17.47 34.02 -9.11
N ASP A 832 -17.78 33.91 -10.41
CA ASP A 832 -16.83 34.13 -11.52
C ASP A 832 -15.46 33.47 -11.26
N ALA A 833 -14.52 34.25 -10.78
CA ALA A 833 -13.12 33.88 -10.60
C ALA A 833 -12.76 33.34 -9.20
N TRP A 834 -13.64 33.38 -8.22
CA TRP A 834 -13.30 32.93 -6.85
C TRP A 834 -14.37 32.05 -6.22
N SER A 835 -13.94 31.14 -5.35
CA SER A 835 -14.78 30.41 -4.40
C SER A 835 -14.26 30.55 -2.97
N VAL A 836 -15.18 30.37 -2.02
CA VAL A 836 -14.91 30.22 -0.59
C VAL A 836 -15.71 29.04 -0.11
N ASP A 837 -15.06 28.05 0.39
CA ASP A 837 -15.66 26.81 0.84
C ASP A 837 -15.30 26.57 2.31
N LEU A 838 -16.31 26.26 3.12
CA LEU A 838 -16.20 25.76 4.51
C LEU A 838 -16.41 24.27 4.48
N PHE A 839 -15.56 23.51 5.14
CA PHE A 839 -15.77 22.10 5.37
C PHE A 839 -15.68 21.74 6.85
N LEU A 840 -16.47 20.76 7.24
CA LEU A 840 -16.50 20.15 8.57
C LEU A 840 -16.46 18.63 8.36
N GLU A 841 -15.43 18.00 8.82
CA GLU A 841 -15.23 16.56 8.73
C GLU A 841 -15.37 15.91 10.09
N ASN A 842 -15.82 14.67 10.11
CA ASN A 842 -16.00 13.91 11.33
C ASN A 842 -16.67 14.74 12.44
N ILE A 843 -17.85 15.33 12.15
CA ILE A 843 -18.59 16.25 13.05
C ILE A 843 -18.91 15.60 14.41
N THR A 844 -19.08 14.30 14.42
CA THR A 844 -19.35 13.51 15.63
C THR A 844 -18.12 13.22 16.45
N ASP A 845 -16.92 13.56 15.93
CA ASP A 845 -15.63 13.27 16.56
C ASP A 845 -15.46 11.79 16.89
N THR A 846 -15.88 10.95 15.94
CA THR A 846 -15.78 9.50 16.05
C THR A 846 -14.32 9.05 15.94
N ARG A 847 -13.89 8.12 16.77
CA ARG A 847 -12.60 7.45 16.68
C ARG A 847 -12.73 6.21 15.81
N GLY A 848 -12.97 6.43 14.50
CA GLY A 848 -13.13 5.33 13.56
C GLY A 848 -11.80 4.62 13.30
N GLU A 849 -11.80 3.30 13.43
CA GLU A 849 -10.63 2.48 13.24
C GLU A 849 -10.46 2.14 11.75
N LEU A 850 -9.30 2.48 11.19
CA LEU A 850 -8.92 2.14 9.81
C LEU A 850 -8.16 0.82 9.74
N ALA A 851 -7.29 0.58 10.71
CA ALA A 851 -6.48 -0.62 10.81
C ALA A 851 -6.12 -0.90 12.26
N ASN A 852 -5.90 -2.17 12.58
CA ASN A 852 -5.37 -2.59 13.87
C ASN A 852 -4.23 -3.59 13.63
N ASN A 853 -3.01 -3.28 14.04
CA ASN A 853 -1.86 -4.13 13.91
C ASN A 853 -1.49 -4.72 15.27
N PHE A 854 -1.67 -6.04 15.40
CA PHE A 854 -1.39 -6.78 16.62
C PHE A 854 -0.15 -7.69 16.53
N VAL A 855 0.63 -7.60 15.47
CA VAL A 855 1.80 -8.48 15.21
C VAL A 855 2.80 -8.49 16.38
N PHE A 856 2.98 -7.37 17.08
CA PHE A 856 3.87 -7.26 18.23
C PHE A 856 3.20 -7.55 19.58
N ASP A 857 2.05 -8.22 19.58
CA ASP A 857 1.32 -8.60 20.82
C ASP A 857 0.85 -7.37 21.62
N ARG A 858 0.68 -6.25 20.93
CA ARG A 858 0.20 -4.98 21.42
C ARG A 858 -0.58 -4.28 20.32
N GLU A 859 -1.75 -3.77 20.64
CA GLU A 859 -2.59 -3.11 19.66
C GLU A 859 -1.98 -1.78 19.19
N ARG A 860 -2.01 -1.57 17.90
CA ARG A 860 -1.67 -0.32 17.21
C ARG A 860 -2.82 0.01 16.30
N VAL A 861 -3.74 0.85 16.81
CA VAL A 861 -4.99 1.19 16.12
C VAL A 861 -4.81 2.47 15.34
N THR A 862 -4.79 2.36 14.01
CA THR A 862 -4.82 3.54 13.13
C THR A 862 -6.23 4.08 13.07
N VAL A 863 -6.40 5.36 13.43
CA VAL A 863 -7.71 6.01 13.51
C VAL A 863 -7.87 7.09 12.46
N ILE A 864 -9.12 7.35 12.06
CA ILE A 864 -9.45 8.52 11.24
C ILE A 864 -9.12 9.81 11.99
N ARG A 865 -8.80 10.87 11.22
CA ARG A 865 -8.57 12.20 11.82
C ARG A 865 -9.77 12.65 12.64
N PRO A 866 -9.57 13.25 13.84
CA PRO A 866 -10.63 13.81 14.68
C PRO A 866 -11.46 14.88 13.96
N PHE A 867 -12.51 15.40 14.62
CA PHE A 867 -13.27 16.51 14.08
C PHE A 867 -12.35 17.61 13.55
N THR A 868 -12.51 17.92 12.27
CA THR A 868 -11.72 18.93 11.58
C THR A 868 -12.65 19.97 10.95
N ALA A 869 -12.29 21.23 11.09
CA ALA A 869 -13.01 22.36 10.48
C ALA A 869 -12.04 23.21 9.68
N GLY A 870 -12.36 23.47 8.42
CA GLY A 870 -11.46 24.22 7.53
C GLY A 870 -12.17 25.17 6.59
N LEU A 871 -11.37 26.04 6.00
CA LEU A 871 -11.73 27.00 4.96
C LEU A 871 -10.80 26.86 3.76
N ARG A 872 -11.38 26.81 2.56
CA ARG A 872 -10.64 26.86 1.30
C ARG A 872 -11.03 28.10 0.51
N LEU A 873 -10.04 28.76 -0.03
CA LEU A 873 -10.14 29.87 -0.97
C LEU A 873 -9.58 29.42 -2.31
N SER A 874 -10.36 29.52 -3.37
CA SER A 874 -9.87 29.27 -4.73
C SER A 874 -10.04 30.53 -5.58
N TYR A 875 -9.03 30.82 -6.38
CA TYR A 875 -9.07 31.88 -7.37
C TYR A 875 -8.64 31.36 -8.74
N ARG A 876 -9.51 31.53 -9.73
CA ARG A 876 -9.29 31.12 -11.13
C ARG A 876 -9.23 32.35 -12.02
N TYR A 877 -8.18 32.43 -12.83
CA TYR A 877 -7.96 33.47 -13.84
C TYR A 877 -8.05 32.89 -15.24
#